data_c541f66ede77a5cbfe431148cf13719c
#
_entry.id   c541f66ede77a5cbfe431148cf13719c
#
_cell.length_a   1.000
_cell.length_b   1.000
_cell.length_c   1.000
_cell.angle_alpha   90.00
_cell.angle_beta   90.00
_cell.angle_gamma   90.00
#
_symmetry.space_group_name_H-M   'P 1'
#
loop_
_entity.id
_entity.type
_entity.pdbx_description
1 polymer ?
#
loop_
_entity_poly.entity_id
_entity_poly.type
_entity_poly.pdbx_seq_one_letter_code
_entity_poly.pdbx_strand_id
1 'polypeptide(L)'
;LEIGRYLYSNNVRYHDERVLNDVVQEFINQIIFLRICEDRKLPLYKKLYEMTSDKTELQRILTETFREADKKYNSGLFKGENPIFDLSADVIFDMIEMLYYPKTPYLFNIIEPSVLGKIYESFLAESLIISGGEVLLAKKNEYKNRSVVSTPVEIVKYMVKNTLDPICKGKSPKDIAELRIADIACGSGVFLEEAYQFIIDYCEKWYLENNPDYLLEMENGKKKLPIVDKREILKKCIYGVDIDIHAVEVSKFSLLLKLLENETEPSVKEVAPILPNLDENILSGNSLISDKDVENIELSVDELVKMSPFDWNSINNGGKFDAILGNPPYVKTEDMNVLSGEAEFSIYKNKYKTAFKQFDKYYLFVEQAFELLKDSGVLCYIIPNKFYKIASGQELRNLICGNISEIVDFGDTQLFPDKTIYSSIVTIGKRANSNVKYAYVKSVTDLWTGYNVNSVEVKNTDLTKNPWSLTTDTNFMQLISDIRDKAVPLSKVVNIFNGIQTSAERPEKFSDKKEVYWFDYSCIESEDEKCINIERFGEHYSIEKDILKPYFKPTKASEKGMNTYSVLSTDKKIIFPYDTKGKLIDMDTMQKKYPGALKYLLDCYDRLVPRCLNNGVGRDVPDATTDTWYKYGRTQALTAFINTAKLIVRILSKEPMYAYDKDDMLIASGGTAGYCAISELEDKEYDLEYIQAWLAHPYTEKYFQMQGSDFENGFTARGTFLLKKLPFIKLNFSDAKQKKLYDDVVLKTRKIYALNEQMIKRPDRASVRVLEKEKNRIIVEIQDLIGKVYRQEI
;
A
#
# COMPACT_ATOMS: atom_id res chain seq x y z
N LEU A 1 16.82 -28.27 -0.89
CA LEU A 1 15.86 -29.31 -1.19
C LEU A 1 16.46 -30.71 -1.10
N GLU A 2 17.61 -30.98 -1.72
CA GLU A 2 18.28 -32.29 -1.70
C GLU A 2 18.63 -32.75 -0.29
N ILE A 3 19.22 -31.89 0.52
CA ILE A 3 19.51 -32.16 1.95
C ILE A 3 18.22 -32.51 2.70
N GLY A 4 17.16 -31.72 2.52
CA GLY A 4 15.89 -31.97 3.19
C GLY A 4 15.24 -33.29 2.78
N ARG A 5 15.31 -33.65 1.49
CA ARG A 5 14.84 -34.94 1.00
C ARG A 5 15.62 -36.12 1.59
N TYR A 6 16.92 -35.97 1.65
CA TYR A 6 17.79 -37.03 2.22
C TYR A 6 17.48 -37.25 3.70
N LEU A 7 17.42 -36.15 4.50
CA LEU A 7 17.13 -36.24 5.92
C LEU A 7 15.74 -36.82 6.20
N TYR A 8 14.70 -36.37 5.49
CA TYR A 8 13.36 -36.91 5.59
C TYR A 8 13.29 -38.43 5.29
N SER A 9 13.98 -38.86 4.23
CA SER A 9 13.93 -40.28 3.79
C SER A 9 14.69 -41.23 4.72
N ASN A 10 15.63 -40.72 5.51
CA ASN A 10 16.57 -41.57 6.29
C ASN A 10 16.39 -41.49 7.80
N ASN A 11 15.65 -40.48 8.32
CA ASN A 11 15.48 -40.32 9.75
C ASN A 11 14.11 -39.72 10.09
N VAL A 12 13.31 -40.44 10.89
CA VAL A 12 11.94 -40.09 11.32
C VAL A 12 11.88 -38.73 12.06
N ARG A 13 12.96 -38.31 12.72
CA ARG A 13 13.07 -37.01 13.38
C ARG A 13 12.75 -35.86 12.44
N TYR A 14 13.10 -35.95 11.18
CA TYR A 14 12.89 -34.91 10.16
C TYR A 14 11.53 -35.02 9.45
N HIS A 15 10.58 -35.80 9.99
CA HIS A 15 9.20 -35.78 9.57
C HIS A 15 8.43 -34.58 10.16
N ASP A 16 9.00 -33.86 11.14
CA ASP A 16 8.53 -32.56 11.58
C ASP A 16 9.10 -31.48 10.66
N GLU A 17 8.22 -30.73 10.00
CA GLU A 17 8.59 -29.68 9.04
C GLU A 17 9.41 -28.56 9.71
N ARG A 18 9.16 -28.23 10.98
CA ARG A 18 9.93 -27.20 11.71
C ARG A 18 11.35 -27.65 11.94
N VAL A 19 11.50 -28.85 12.51
CA VAL A 19 12.84 -29.44 12.77
C VAL A 19 13.63 -29.55 11.48
N LEU A 20 12.98 -30.00 10.39
CA LEU A 20 13.62 -30.13 9.08
C LEU A 20 14.11 -28.78 8.54
N ASN A 21 13.28 -27.74 8.59
CA ASN A 21 13.66 -26.40 8.11
C ASN A 21 14.75 -25.79 8.97
N ASP A 22 14.66 -25.87 10.30
CA ASP A 22 15.62 -25.31 11.24
C ASP A 22 17.01 -25.91 11.01
N VAL A 23 17.10 -27.24 11.01
CA VAL A 23 18.38 -27.95 10.87
C VAL A 23 19.02 -27.73 9.50
N VAL A 24 18.22 -27.76 8.42
CA VAL A 24 18.74 -27.51 7.06
C VAL A 24 19.25 -26.08 6.92
N GLN A 25 18.51 -25.09 7.43
CA GLN A 25 18.89 -23.69 7.35
C GLN A 25 20.16 -23.40 8.14
N GLU A 26 20.25 -23.89 9.37
CA GLU A 26 21.40 -23.71 10.24
C GLU A 26 22.65 -24.35 9.62
N PHE A 27 22.54 -25.57 9.11
CA PHE A 27 23.64 -26.24 8.45
C PHE A 27 24.16 -25.52 7.22
N ILE A 28 23.27 -25.01 6.37
CA ILE A 28 23.64 -24.19 5.20
C ILE A 28 24.39 -22.92 5.67
N ASN A 29 23.87 -22.23 6.69
CA ASN A 29 24.53 -21.03 7.23
C ASN A 29 25.96 -21.30 7.73
N GLN A 30 26.15 -22.42 8.44
CA GLN A 30 27.48 -22.84 8.94
C GLN A 30 28.45 -23.09 7.80
N ILE A 31 28.06 -23.79 6.77
CA ILE A 31 28.91 -24.08 5.60
C ILE A 31 29.24 -22.81 4.81
N ILE A 32 28.23 -21.95 4.55
CA ILE A 32 28.45 -20.68 3.83
C ILE A 32 29.38 -19.76 4.63
N PHE A 33 29.23 -19.71 5.95
CA PHE A 33 30.15 -18.94 6.81
C PHE A 33 31.60 -19.36 6.63
N LEU A 34 31.87 -20.66 6.72
CA LEU A 34 33.21 -21.19 6.51
C LEU A 34 33.76 -20.87 5.12
N ARG A 35 32.91 -20.97 4.10
CA ARG A 35 33.25 -20.66 2.70
C ARG A 35 33.66 -19.17 2.54
N ILE A 36 32.92 -18.28 3.19
CA ILE A 36 33.23 -16.83 3.18
C ILE A 36 34.53 -16.56 3.94
N CYS A 37 34.73 -17.20 5.11
CA CYS A 37 35.98 -17.08 5.88
C CYS A 37 37.19 -17.50 5.04
N GLU A 38 37.07 -18.58 4.26
CA GLU A 38 38.16 -19.02 3.37
C GLU A 38 38.48 -17.99 2.29
N ASP A 39 37.49 -17.48 1.56
CA ASP A 39 37.69 -16.50 0.50
C ASP A 39 38.29 -15.18 1.05
N ARG A 40 37.97 -14.83 2.29
CA ARG A 40 38.54 -13.67 3.00
C ARG A 40 39.86 -13.95 3.69
N LYS A 41 40.39 -15.14 3.58
CA LYS A 41 41.64 -15.59 4.25
C LYS A 41 41.60 -15.38 5.77
N LEU A 42 40.47 -15.62 6.38
CA LEU A 42 40.28 -15.59 7.82
C LEU A 42 40.72 -16.94 8.47
N PRO A 43 40.80 -17.05 9.81
CA PRO A 43 41.08 -18.31 10.47
C PRO A 43 40.22 -19.47 9.94
N LEU A 44 40.79 -20.67 9.85
CA LEU A 44 40.28 -21.86 9.17
C LEU A 44 40.38 -21.81 7.62
N TYR A 45 41.25 -20.96 7.10
CA TYR A 45 41.55 -20.89 5.68
C TYR A 45 41.88 -22.26 5.08
N LYS A 46 41.23 -22.56 3.92
CA LYS A 46 41.32 -23.84 3.18
C LYS A 46 40.78 -25.09 3.87
N LYS A 47 40.27 -25.04 5.09
CA LYS A 47 39.75 -26.22 5.79
C LYS A 47 38.59 -26.86 5.04
N LEU A 48 37.65 -26.06 4.54
CA LEU A 48 36.50 -26.53 3.76
C LEU A 48 36.94 -26.98 2.36
N TYR A 49 37.91 -26.27 1.73
CA TYR A 49 38.42 -26.60 0.42
C TYR A 49 39.17 -27.97 0.45
N GLU A 50 39.96 -28.28 1.49
CA GLU A 50 40.65 -29.55 1.63
C GLU A 50 39.72 -30.75 1.63
N MET A 51 38.46 -30.56 2.09
CA MET A 51 37.39 -31.59 2.08
C MET A 51 36.89 -31.94 0.70
N THR A 52 37.12 -31.10 -0.33
CA THR A 52 36.76 -31.40 -1.72
C THR A 52 37.69 -32.41 -2.40
N SER A 53 38.78 -32.79 -1.74
CA SER A 53 39.78 -33.68 -2.30
C SER A 53 39.62 -35.13 -1.85
N ASP A 54 39.04 -35.37 -0.68
CA ASP A 54 38.86 -36.70 -0.11
C ASP A 54 37.58 -36.79 0.73
N LYS A 55 36.74 -37.77 0.44
CA LYS A 55 35.50 -38.08 1.17
C LYS A 55 35.77 -38.89 2.45
N THR A 56 36.95 -39.43 2.60
CA THR A 56 37.33 -40.25 3.74
C THR A 56 37.26 -39.43 5.02
N GLU A 57 36.52 -39.91 6.01
CA GLU A 57 36.34 -39.23 7.30
C GLU A 57 35.73 -37.81 7.22
N LEU A 58 35.09 -37.42 6.09
CA LEU A 58 34.54 -36.08 5.86
C LEU A 58 33.67 -35.59 7.02
N GLN A 59 32.76 -36.41 7.51
CA GLN A 59 31.87 -36.06 8.63
C GLN A 59 32.66 -35.78 9.92
N ARG A 60 33.72 -36.54 10.20
CA ARG A 60 34.58 -36.31 11.37
C ARG A 60 35.34 -34.99 11.22
N ILE A 61 35.94 -34.76 10.06
CA ILE A 61 36.72 -33.55 9.77
C ILE A 61 35.85 -32.32 9.84
N LEU A 62 34.65 -32.38 9.27
CA LEU A 62 33.69 -31.28 9.31
C LEU A 62 33.26 -30.99 10.75
N THR A 63 32.96 -32.02 11.55
CA THR A 63 32.64 -31.86 12.97
C THR A 63 33.76 -31.21 13.76
N GLU A 64 34.99 -31.61 13.53
CA GLU A 64 36.16 -30.97 14.16
C GLU A 64 36.31 -29.52 13.73
N THR A 65 36.08 -29.22 12.44
CA THR A 65 36.15 -27.88 11.90
C THR A 65 35.05 -26.98 12.50
N PHE A 66 33.83 -27.48 12.70
CA PHE A 66 32.77 -26.75 13.39
C PHE A 66 33.13 -26.46 14.85
N ARG A 67 33.69 -27.42 15.58
CA ARG A 67 34.17 -27.19 16.96
C ARG A 67 35.28 -26.14 17.03
N GLU A 68 36.18 -26.17 16.07
CA GLU A 68 37.26 -25.18 15.97
C GLU A 68 36.70 -23.79 15.62
N ALA A 69 35.70 -23.74 14.72
CA ALA A 69 35.01 -22.51 14.36
C ALA A 69 34.24 -21.92 15.56
N ASP A 70 33.48 -22.73 16.31
CA ASP A 70 32.82 -22.28 17.52
C ASP A 70 33.81 -21.68 18.53
N LYS A 71 34.93 -22.36 18.79
CA LYS A 71 35.96 -21.87 19.70
C LYS A 71 36.60 -20.55 19.25
N LYS A 72 36.82 -20.36 17.94
CA LYS A 72 37.47 -19.15 17.41
C LYS A 72 36.51 -17.98 17.26
N TYR A 73 35.33 -18.23 16.74
CA TYR A 73 34.37 -17.19 16.42
C TYR A 73 33.37 -16.94 17.54
N ASN A 74 32.93 -18.00 18.25
CA ASN A 74 31.97 -17.96 19.40
C ASN A 74 30.73 -17.11 19.11
N SER A 75 30.20 -17.18 17.88
CA SER A 75 29.07 -16.38 17.43
C SER A 75 27.70 -16.96 17.82
N GLY A 76 27.67 -18.15 18.37
CA GLY A 76 26.46 -18.97 18.53
C GLY A 76 26.14 -19.81 17.30
N LEU A 77 26.62 -19.45 16.12
CA LEU A 77 26.32 -20.09 14.83
C LEU A 77 26.66 -21.61 14.79
N PHE A 78 27.61 -22.08 15.54
CA PHE A 78 28.06 -23.47 15.55
C PHE A 78 27.63 -24.25 16.79
N LYS A 79 26.75 -23.68 17.65
CA LYS A 79 26.32 -24.32 18.90
C LYS A 79 25.10 -25.21 18.74
N GLY A 80 24.33 -25.02 17.68
CA GLY A 80 23.12 -25.77 17.43
C GLY A 80 23.36 -27.23 17.01
N GLU A 81 22.28 -27.97 16.89
CA GLU A 81 22.30 -29.32 16.36
C GLU A 81 22.59 -29.28 14.86
N ASN A 82 23.48 -30.12 14.40
CA ASN A 82 23.83 -30.23 13.00
C ASN A 82 23.57 -31.65 12.46
N PRO A 83 23.20 -31.81 11.19
CA PRO A 83 22.85 -33.09 10.61
C PRO A 83 24.03 -33.85 10.04
N ILE A 84 25.28 -33.54 10.43
CA ILE A 84 26.49 -34.10 9.80
C ILE A 84 26.47 -35.63 9.79
N PHE A 85 26.09 -36.27 10.90
CA PHE A 85 26.06 -37.72 10.99
C PHE A 85 24.76 -38.34 10.46
N ASP A 86 23.69 -37.54 10.27
CA ASP A 86 22.44 -37.93 9.63
C ASP A 86 22.51 -37.86 8.10
N LEU A 87 23.50 -37.16 7.55
CA LEU A 87 23.78 -37.05 6.11
C LEU A 87 24.87 -38.04 5.69
N SER A 88 24.81 -38.57 4.47
CA SER A 88 25.90 -39.33 3.91
C SER A 88 27.10 -38.42 3.55
N ALA A 89 28.29 -38.96 3.55
CA ALA A 89 29.48 -38.24 3.10
C ALA A 89 29.34 -37.72 1.66
N ASP A 90 28.65 -38.43 0.80
CA ASP A 90 28.40 -38.03 -0.58
C ASP A 90 27.54 -36.74 -0.67
N VAL A 91 26.45 -36.66 0.09
CA VAL A 91 25.56 -35.48 0.11
C VAL A 91 26.32 -34.25 0.63
N ILE A 92 27.10 -34.40 1.69
CA ILE A 92 27.91 -33.31 2.25
C ILE A 92 28.98 -32.88 1.25
N PHE A 93 29.67 -33.85 0.63
CA PHE A 93 30.71 -33.60 -0.36
C PHE A 93 30.15 -32.80 -1.57
N ASP A 94 29.05 -33.27 -2.14
CA ASP A 94 28.42 -32.66 -3.31
C ASP A 94 27.98 -31.21 -2.99
N MET A 95 27.46 -30.98 -1.78
CA MET A 95 27.09 -29.64 -1.33
C MET A 95 28.30 -28.72 -1.20
N ILE A 96 29.39 -29.20 -0.59
CA ILE A 96 30.62 -28.42 -0.46
C ILE A 96 31.22 -28.14 -1.84
N GLU A 97 31.31 -29.16 -2.71
CA GLU A 97 31.84 -29.01 -4.07
C GLU A 97 31.08 -27.99 -4.90
N MET A 98 29.78 -27.86 -4.70
CA MET A 98 28.95 -26.83 -5.36
C MET A 98 29.38 -25.40 -5.04
N LEU A 99 30.13 -25.15 -3.97
CA LEU A 99 30.58 -23.83 -3.57
C LEU A 99 31.93 -23.44 -4.21
N TYR A 100 32.52 -24.31 -5.02
CA TYR A 100 33.83 -24.07 -5.63
C TYR A 100 33.81 -24.14 -7.15
N TYR A 101 34.77 -23.47 -7.79
CA TYR A 101 35.00 -23.58 -9.22
C TYR A 101 35.37 -25.03 -9.61
N PRO A 102 34.85 -25.63 -10.72
CA PRO A 102 34.03 -24.96 -11.74
C PRO A 102 32.52 -25.06 -11.51
N LYS A 103 32.04 -25.67 -10.41
CA LYS A 103 30.60 -25.80 -10.13
C LYS A 103 29.90 -24.46 -9.91
N THR A 104 30.59 -23.52 -9.25
CA THR A 104 30.12 -22.15 -9.10
C THR A 104 31.11 -21.14 -9.69
N PRO A 105 30.65 -20.09 -10.41
CA PRO A 105 31.51 -19.01 -10.86
C PRO A 105 31.70 -17.91 -9.80
N TYR A 106 31.04 -18.00 -8.64
CA TYR A 106 31.01 -16.93 -7.66
C TYR A 106 32.25 -16.93 -6.75
N LEU A 107 32.76 -15.72 -6.51
CA LEU A 107 33.82 -15.45 -5.52
C LEU A 107 33.18 -14.80 -4.30
N PHE A 108 33.14 -15.51 -3.19
CA PHE A 108 32.45 -15.06 -1.98
C PHE A 108 33.12 -13.88 -1.27
N ASN A 109 34.41 -13.59 -1.58
CA ASN A 109 35.06 -12.39 -1.09
C ASN A 109 34.61 -11.09 -1.73
N ILE A 110 33.99 -11.16 -2.93
CA ILE A 110 33.48 -10.00 -3.69
C ILE A 110 31.99 -9.81 -3.44
N ILE A 111 31.29 -10.85 -2.99
CA ILE A 111 29.86 -10.74 -2.69
C ILE A 111 29.66 -9.81 -1.48
N GLU A 112 29.00 -8.68 -1.73
CA GLU A 112 28.61 -7.78 -0.64
C GLU A 112 27.62 -8.48 0.31
N PRO A 113 27.70 -8.23 1.63
CA PRO A 113 26.74 -8.78 2.61
C PRO A 113 25.28 -8.50 2.24
N SER A 114 24.98 -7.33 1.66
CA SER A 114 23.67 -6.96 1.15
C SER A 114 23.11 -7.88 0.04
N VAL A 115 23.98 -8.45 -0.77
CA VAL A 115 23.61 -9.45 -1.80
C VAL A 115 23.29 -10.79 -1.15
N LEU A 116 24.09 -11.18 -0.14
CA LEU A 116 23.79 -12.37 0.67
C LEU A 116 22.45 -12.21 1.39
N GLY A 117 22.17 -11.04 1.97
CA GLY A 117 20.88 -10.71 2.56
C GLY A 117 19.71 -10.96 1.59
N LYS A 118 19.82 -10.51 0.33
CA LYS A 118 18.80 -10.76 -0.72
C LYS A 118 18.64 -12.24 -1.09
N ILE A 119 19.73 -12.97 -1.13
CA ILE A 119 19.70 -14.44 -1.35
C ILE A 119 18.94 -15.09 -0.19
N TYR A 120 19.25 -14.69 1.05
CA TYR A 120 18.56 -15.19 2.23
C TYR A 120 17.08 -14.76 2.29
N GLU A 121 16.72 -13.57 1.86
CA GLU A 121 15.31 -13.17 1.70
C GLU A 121 14.56 -14.10 0.75
N SER A 122 15.18 -14.53 -0.33
CA SER A 122 14.61 -15.55 -1.22
C SER A 122 14.43 -16.89 -0.52
N PHE A 123 15.37 -17.28 0.32
CA PHE A 123 15.24 -18.47 1.16
C PHE A 123 14.15 -18.33 2.22
N LEU A 124 14.05 -17.17 2.86
CA LEU A 124 12.98 -16.89 3.82
C LEU A 124 11.58 -16.92 3.20
N ALA A 125 11.48 -16.60 1.90
CA ALA A 125 10.23 -16.65 1.16
C ALA A 125 9.71 -18.07 0.90
N GLU A 126 10.59 -19.07 1.01
CA GLU A 126 10.30 -20.47 0.75
C GLU A 126 10.57 -21.33 1.99
N SER A 127 9.84 -22.44 2.13
CA SER A 127 10.05 -23.45 3.18
C SER A 127 9.95 -24.84 2.60
N LEU A 128 10.62 -25.78 3.24
CA LEU A 128 10.41 -27.20 2.96
C LEU A 128 9.08 -27.60 3.59
N ILE A 129 8.21 -28.18 2.78
CA ILE A 129 6.93 -28.76 3.19
C ILE A 129 6.91 -30.24 2.90
N ILE A 130 6.21 -31.00 3.73
CA ILE A 130 6.01 -32.44 3.55
C ILE A 130 4.60 -32.66 3.00
N SER A 131 4.49 -33.14 1.76
CA SER A 131 3.21 -33.37 1.11
C SER A 131 3.24 -34.69 0.35
N GLY A 132 2.26 -35.55 0.62
CA GLY A 132 2.16 -36.85 -0.04
C GLY A 132 3.36 -37.81 0.21
N GLY A 133 4.12 -37.60 1.31
CA GLY A 133 5.31 -38.38 1.62
C GLY A 133 6.59 -37.91 0.91
N GLU A 134 6.55 -36.77 0.29
CA GLU A 134 7.70 -36.14 -0.37
C GLU A 134 8.00 -34.71 0.21
N VAL A 135 9.27 -34.34 0.21
CA VAL A 135 9.71 -32.98 0.57
C VAL A 135 9.70 -32.09 -0.66
N LEU A 136 8.95 -31.01 -0.58
CA LEU A 136 8.80 -30.01 -1.63
C LEU A 136 9.21 -28.63 -1.12
N LEU A 137 9.58 -27.74 -2.03
CA LEU A 137 9.82 -26.34 -1.73
C LEU A 137 8.55 -25.53 -2.04
N ALA A 138 8.04 -24.79 -1.08
CA ALA A 138 6.83 -23.99 -1.24
C ALA A 138 7.01 -22.59 -0.67
N LYS A 139 6.38 -21.58 -1.29
CA LYS A 139 6.36 -20.22 -0.74
C LYS A 139 5.52 -20.18 0.54
N LYS A 140 6.06 -19.55 1.58
CA LYS A 140 5.36 -19.29 2.85
C LYS A 140 4.12 -18.41 2.63
N ASN A 141 3.09 -18.57 3.47
CA ASN A 141 1.82 -17.87 3.33
C ASN A 141 1.96 -16.34 3.49
N GLU A 142 2.84 -15.87 4.36
CA GLU A 142 3.14 -14.45 4.57
C GLU A 142 3.67 -13.80 3.28
N TYR A 143 4.53 -14.50 2.56
CA TYR A 143 5.04 -14.06 1.26
C TYR A 143 3.99 -14.18 0.14
N LYS A 144 3.15 -15.23 0.16
CA LYS A 144 2.02 -15.36 -0.77
C LYS A 144 1.01 -14.23 -0.59
N ASN A 145 0.70 -13.87 0.67
CA ASN A 145 -0.24 -12.82 1.02
C ASN A 145 0.38 -11.42 0.96
N ARG A 146 1.62 -11.31 0.48
CA ARG A 146 2.31 -10.04 0.20
C ARG A 146 2.55 -9.15 1.42
N SER A 147 2.65 -9.70 2.64
CA SER A 147 2.92 -8.94 3.86
C SER A 147 4.40 -8.55 4.04
N VAL A 148 5.31 -9.31 3.45
CA VAL A 148 6.76 -9.05 3.50
C VAL A 148 7.22 -8.38 2.21
N VAL A 149 7.99 -7.30 2.31
CA VAL A 149 8.48 -6.49 1.17
C VAL A 149 9.94 -6.13 1.40
N SER A 150 10.81 -6.54 0.48
CA SER A 150 12.22 -6.12 0.48
C SER A 150 12.36 -4.65 0.11
N THR A 151 13.06 -3.89 0.93
CA THR A 151 13.29 -2.46 0.69
C THR A 151 14.51 -2.26 -0.21
N PRO A 152 14.41 -1.46 -1.29
CA PRO A 152 15.57 -1.11 -2.11
C PRO A 152 16.71 -0.50 -1.30
N VAL A 153 17.93 -0.95 -1.53
CA VAL A 153 19.11 -0.56 -0.75
C VAL A 153 19.34 0.95 -0.76
N GLU A 154 19.03 1.60 -1.87
CA GLU A 154 19.13 3.05 -2.00
C GLU A 154 18.20 3.79 -1.04
N ILE A 155 17.01 3.27 -0.81
CA ILE A 155 16.04 3.84 0.15
C ILE A 155 16.55 3.62 1.58
N VAL A 156 17.06 2.41 1.88
CA VAL A 156 17.62 2.10 3.20
C VAL A 156 18.76 3.06 3.53
N LYS A 157 19.71 3.25 2.61
CA LYS A 157 20.83 4.20 2.76
C LYS A 157 20.35 5.62 3.01
N TYR A 158 19.35 6.07 2.24
CA TYR A 158 18.77 7.40 2.41
C TYR A 158 18.17 7.57 3.82
N MET A 159 17.35 6.61 4.25
CA MET A 159 16.68 6.65 5.55
C MET A 159 17.67 6.64 6.70
N VAL A 160 18.65 5.73 6.65
CA VAL A 160 19.70 5.61 7.68
C VAL A 160 20.51 6.89 7.79
N LYS A 161 21.01 7.40 6.66
CA LYS A 161 21.82 8.62 6.63
C LYS A 161 21.05 9.82 7.19
N ASN A 162 19.83 10.07 6.71
CA ASN A 162 19.05 11.25 7.15
C ASN A 162 18.56 11.15 8.59
N THR A 163 18.48 9.94 9.14
CA THR A 163 18.10 9.75 10.55
C THR A 163 19.32 9.82 11.47
N LEU A 164 20.42 9.16 11.12
CA LEU A 164 21.56 9.03 12.01
C LEU A 164 22.55 10.21 11.92
N ASP A 165 22.70 10.84 10.75
CA ASP A 165 23.64 11.95 10.60
C ASP A 165 23.36 13.11 11.58
N PRO A 166 22.10 13.59 11.76
CA PRO A 166 21.77 14.59 12.78
C PRO A 166 22.04 14.11 14.22
N ILE A 167 21.79 12.82 14.50
CA ILE A 167 21.98 12.23 15.83
C ILE A 167 23.47 12.11 16.17
N CYS A 168 24.30 11.76 15.19
CA CYS A 168 25.75 11.55 15.37
C CYS A 168 26.55 12.85 15.35
N LYS A 169 26.03 13.89 14.71
CA LYS A 169 26.75 15.14 14.48
C LYS A 169 27.37 15.73 15.75
N GLY A 170 28.69 15.92 15.72
CA GLY A 170 29.49 16.49 16.81
C GLY A 170 29.79 15.53 17.98
N LYS A 171 29.41 14.26 17.88
CA LYS A 171 29.69 13.22 18.88
C LYS A 171 31.04 12.55 18.62
N SER A 172 31.73 12.19 19.68
CA SER A 172 32.92 11.35 19.63
C SER A 172 32.52 9.85 19.45
N PRO A 173 33.41 8.97 19.00
CA PRO A 173 33.16 7.53 18.95
C PRO A 173 32.70 6.93 20.28
N LYS A 174 33.18 7.49 21.40
CA LYS A 174 32.73 7.08 22.73
C LYS A 174 31.27 7.43 23.00
N ASP A 175 30.82 8.63 22.58
CA ASP A 175 29.42 9.04 22.71
C ASP A 175 28.52 8.25 21.74
N ILE A 176 29.05 7.90 20.56
CA ILE A 176 28.37 7.05 19.59
C ILE A 176 28.08 5.65 20.14
N ALA A 177 29.02 5.06 20.87
CA ALA A 177 28.83 3.75 21.50
C ALA A 177 27.70 3.71 22.55
N GLU A 178 27.20 4.86 22.99
CA GLU A 178 26.05 4.97 23.91
C GLU A 178 24.69 5.09 23.17
N LEU A 179 24.68 5.20 21.85
CA LEU A 179 23.46 5.22 21.06
C LEU A 179 22.83 3.82 21.01
N ARG A 180 21.50 3.81 20.94
CA ARG A 180 20.68 2.60 20.82
C ARG A 180 19.76 2.74 19.61
N ILE A 181 19.99 1.92 18.61
CA ILE A 181 19.31 1.95 17.31
C ILE A 181 18.61 0.63 17.11
N ALA A 182 17.34 0.65 16.73
CA ALA A 182 16.54 -0.55 16.58
C ALA A 182 15.76 -0.58 15.25
N ASP A 183 15.51 -1.81 14.81
CA ASP A 183 14.42 -2.13 13.87
C ASP A 183 13.51 -3.17 14.53
N ILE A 184 12.25 -2.82 14.74
CA ILE A 184 11.28 -3.66 15.46
C ILE A 184 10.47 -4.60 14.55
N ALA A 185 10.85 -4.69 13.28
CA ALA A 185 10.38 -5.65 12.28
C ALA A 185 11.53 -5.92 11.31
N CYS A 186 12.68 -6.38 11.84
CA CYS A 186 13.97 -6.26 11.18
C CYS A 186 14.14 -7.19 9.95
N GLY A 187 13.33 -8.24 9.81
CA GLY A 187 13.45 -9.18 8.72
C GLY A 187 14.87 -9.74 8.63
N SER A 188 15.46 -9.68 7.45
CA SER A 188 16.87 -10.09 7.18
C SER A 188 17.93 -9.12 7.71
N GLY A 189 17.54 -8.01 8.36
CA GLY A 189 18.45 -7.07 9.01
C GLY A 189 19.01 -5.96 8.13
N VAL A 190 18.46 -5.70 6.95
CA VAL A 190 19.00 -4.74 5.97
C VAL A 190 19.16 -3.33 6.56
N PHE A 191 18.19 -2.84 7.34
CA PHE A 191 18.30 -1.54 8.02
C PHE A 191 19.36 -1.55 9.12
N LEU A 192 19.48 -2.65 9.85
CA LEU A 192 20.46 -2.80 10.92
C LEU A 192 21.89 -2.86 10.37
N GLU A 193 22.09 -3.57 9.27
CA GLU A 193 23.36 -3.67 8.57
C GLU A 193 23.83 -2.30 8.06
N GLU A 194 22.94 -1.54 7.44
CA GLU A 194 23.27 -0.20 6.94
C GLU A 194 23.48 0.81 8.08
N ALA A 195 22.69 0.73 9.17
CA ALA A 195 22.91 1.56 10.36
C ALA A 195 24.26 1.27 11.02
N TYR A 196 24.63 0.00 11.11
CA TYR A 196 25.93 -0.42 11.62
C TYR A 196 27.07 0.11 10.73
N GLN A 197 26.96 0.00 9.40
CA GLN A 197 27.94 0.54 8.47
C GLN A 197 28.07 2.07 8.60
N PHE A 198 26.95 2.77 8.69
CA PHE A 198 26.96 4.23 8.86
C PHE A 198 27.71 4.67 10.10
N ILE A 199 27.53 3.97 11.22
CA ILE A 199 28.23 4.27 12.47
C ILE A 199 29.73 4.02 12.35
N ILE A 200 30.13 2.91 11.72
CA ILE A 200 31.55 2.61 11.46
C ILE A 200 32.18 3.74 10.64
N ASP A 201 31.56 4.10 9.51
CA ASP A 201 32.06 5.15 8.62
C ASP A 201 32.18 6.51 9.33
N TYR A 202 31.19 6.81 10.19
CA TYR A 202 31.22 8.03 11.00
C TYR A 202 32.40 8.04 11.99
N CYS A 203 32.62 6.94 12.70
CA CYS A 203 33.72 6.81 13.65
C CYS A 203 35.08 6.82 12.95
N GLU A 204 35.22 6.13 11.80
CA GLU A 204 36.46 6.16 11.00
C GLU A 204 36.77 7.58 10.54
N LYS A 205 35.79 8.30 10.04
CA LYS A 205 35.92 9.72 9.64
C LYS A 205 36.37 10.58 10.83
N TRP A 206 35.73 10.41 11.98
CA TRP A 206 36.07 11.15 13.18
C TRP A 206 37.53 10.92 13.60
N TYR A 207 38.00 9.64 13.61
CA TYR A 207 39.38 9.32 13.94
C TYR A 207 40.38 9.83 12.90
N LEU A 208 40.04 9.80 11.61
CA LEU A 208 40.87 10.40 10.55
C LEU A 208 41.15 11.89 10.79
N GLU A 209 40.14 12.60 11.29
CA GLU A 209 40.21 14.05 11.56
C GLU A 209 40.89 14.36 12.91
N ASN A 210 40.73 13.52 13.94
CA ASN A 210 41.13 13.82 15.31
C ASN A 210 42.28 12.99 15.86
N ASN A 211 42.41 11.75 15.42
CA ASN A 211 43.48 10.80 15.87
C ASN A 211 43.73 9.71 14.83
N PRO A 212 44.33 10.03 13.68
CA PRO A 212 44.49 9.11 12.55
C PRO A 212 45.38 7.89 12.86
N ASP A 213 46.22 7.96 13.87
CA ASP A 213 47.11 6.87 14.25
C ASP A 213 46.40 5.76 15.03
N TYR A 214 45.19 6.01 15.48
CA TYR A 214 44.35 4.99 16.12
C TYR A 214 43.83 3.95 15.12
N LEU A 215 43.68 4.34 13.86
CA LEU A 215 43.15 3.47 12.82
C LEU A 215 44.21 2.52 12.27
N LEU A 216 43.78 1.32 11.92
CA LEU A 216 44.63 0.31 11.28
C LEU A 216 44.73 0.57 9.78
N GLU A 217 45.96 0.42 9.23
CA GLU A 217 46.19 0.55 7.78
C GLU A 217 45.86 -0.76 7.07
N MET A 218 45.15 -0.65 5.95
CA MET A 218 44.81 -1.77 5.07
C MET A 218 45.83 -1.87 3.92
N GLU A 219 45.91 -3.03 3.27
CA GLU A 219 46.80 -3.28 2.11
C GLU A 219 46.63 -2.28 0.97
N ASN A 220 45.43 -1.68 0.81
CA ASN A 220 45.11 -0.67 -0.20
C ASN A 220 45.40 0.78 0.24
N GLY A 221 46.06 0.98 1.38
CA GLY A 221 46.37 2.28 1.98
C GLY A 221 45.21 2.99 2.64
N LYS A 222 43.99 2.39 2.67
CA LYS A 222 42.89 2.91 3.46
C LYS A 222 43.05 2.59 4.92
N LYS A 223 42.47 3.41 5.78
CA LYS A 223 42.46 3.18 7.23
C LYS A 223 41.08 2.66 7.66
N LYS A 224 41.05 1.78 8.67
CA LYS A 224 39.83 1.19 9.23
C LYS A 224 39.84 1.17 10.75
N LEU A 225 38.69 1.08 11.38
CA LEU A 225 38.55 0.84 12.81
C LEU A 225 39.10 -0.54 13.21
N PRO A 226 39.71 -0.66 14.39
CA PRO A 226 40.01 -1.96 14.98
C PRO A 226 38.76 -2.81 15.15
N ILE A 227 38.89 -4.13 14.94
CA ILE A 227 37.75 -5.05 15.06
C ILE A 227 37.10 -5.02 16.45
N VAL A 228 37.86 -4.69 17.49
CA VAL A 228 37.37 -4.59 18.87
C VAL A 228 36.32 -3.48 18.97
N ASP A 229 36.57 -2.31 18.37
CA ASP A 229 35.63 -1.20 18.37
C ASP A 229 34.37 -1.52 17.53
N LYS A 230 34.57 -2.14 16.35
CA LYS A 230 33.45 -2.60 15.52
C LYS A 230 32.54 -3.57 16.30
N ARG A 231 33.13 -4.52 17.05
CA ARG A 231 32.36 -5.44 17.92
C ARG A 231 31.57 -4.72 19.00
N GLU A 232 32.22 -3.74 19.66
CA GLU A 232 31.58 -2.96 20.71
C GLU A 232 30.42 -2.14 20.18
N ILE A 233 30.58 -1.46 19.04
CA ILE A 233 29.50 -0.75 18.32
C ILE A 233 28.37 -1.71 17.99
N LEU A 234 28.66 -2.86 17.39
CA LEU A 234 27.62 -3.83 17.02
C LEU A 234 26.83 -4.28 18.26
N LYS A 235 27.50 -4.63 19.33
CA LYS A 235 26.88 -5.13 20.56
C LYS A 235 26.12 -4.07 21.34
N LYS A 236 26.59 -2.82 21.35
CA LYS A 236 25.97 -1.75 22.14
C LYS A 236 24.92 -0.96 21.40
N CYS A 237 25.08 -0.80 20.07
CA CYS A 237 24.27 0.16 19.34
C CYS A 237 23.13 -0.47 18.54
N ILE A 238 23.25 -1.73 18.11
CA ILE A 238 22.36 -2.34 17.11
C ILE A 238 21.44 -3.37 17.76
N TYR A 239 20.11 -3.19 17.56
CA TYR A 239 19.05 -4.03 18.11
C TYR A 239 18.00 -4.35 17.07
N GLY A 240 17.44 -5.56 17.12
CA GLY A 240 16.41 -5.99 16.19
C GLY A 240 15.42 -6.94 16.81
N VAL A 241 14.17 -6.87 16.37
CA VAL A 241 13.12 -7.84 16.71
C VAL A 241 12.35 -8.21 15.45
N ASP A 242 12.12 -9.50 15.26
CA ASP A 242 11.23 -10.02 14.21
C ASP A 242 10.45 -11.22 14.73
N ILE A 243 9.26 -11.45 14.21
CA ILE A 243 8.43 -12.59 14.58
C ILE A 243 8.95 -13.90 13.99
N ASP A 244 9.62 -13.85 12.85
CA ASP A 244 10.20 -15.02 12.17
C ASP A 244 11.61 -15.31 12.72
N ILE A 245 11.75 -16.41 13.45
CA ILE A 245 13.03 -16.86 14.01
C ILE A 245 14.12 -17.03 12.94
N HIS A 246 13.75 -17.49 11.74
CA HIS A 246 14.71 -17.65 10.65
C HIS A 246 15.19 -16.29 10.12
N ALA A 247 14.33 -15.28 10.08
CA ALA A 247 14.72 -13.92 9.73
C ALA A 247 15.70 -13.34 10.77
N VAL A 248 15.47 -13.60 12.06
CA VAL A 248 16.38 -13.23 13.15
C VAL A 248 17.76 -13.87 12.97
N GLU A 249 17.83 -15.17 12.70
CA GLU A 249 19.11 -15.86 12.48
C GLU A 249 19.84 -15.33 11.23
N VAL A 250 19.12 -15.04 10.15
CA VAL A 250 19.69 -14.39 8.96
C VAL A 250 20.22 -12.99 9.28
N SER A 251 19.48 -12.21 10.06
CA SER A 251 19.91 -10.87 10.49
C SER A 251 21.19 -10.92 11.33
N LYS A 252 21.26 -11.83 12.32
CA LYS A 252 22.50 -12.09 13.09
C LYS A 252 23.67 -12.44 12.17
N PHE A 253 23.43 -13.38 11.26
CA PHE A 253 24.44 -13.85 10.32
C PHE A 253 24.96 -12.73 9.42
N SER A 254 24.08 -11.93 8.83
CA SER A 254 24.45 -10.79 7.98
C SER A 254 25.30 -9.76 8.75
N LEU A 255 24.89 -9.42 9.98
CA LEU A 255 25.65 -8.50 10.84
C LEU A 255 27.04 -9.03 11.22
N LEU A 256 27.16 -10.33 11.48
CA LEU A 256 28.47 -10.96 11.77
C LEU A 256 29.37 -10.98 10.54
N LEU A 257 28.82 -11.24 9.35
CA LEU A 257 29.56 -11.13 8.09
C LEU A 257 29.99 -9.69 7.79
N LYS A 258 29.13 -8.72 8.12
CA LYS A 258 29.44 -7.31 7.98
C LYS A 258 30.57 -6.87 8.91
N LEU A 259 30.60 -7.34 10.15
CA LEU A 259 31.70 -7.12 11.09
C LEU A 259 33.03 -7.62 10.52
N LEU A 260 33.03 -8.77 9.84
CA LEU A 260 34.22 -9.36 9.23
C LEU A 260 34.63 -8.72 7.89
N GLU A 261 33.89 -7.74 7.40
CA GLU A 261 34.23 -7.04 6.17
C GLU A 261 35.54 -6.27 6.32
N ASN A 262 36.46 -6.45 5.35
CA ASN A 262 37.81 -5.89 5.35
C ASN A 262 38.72 -6.41 6.50
N GLU A 263 38.33 -7.49 7.20
CA GLU A 263 39.20 -8.16 8.15
C GLU A 263 40.06 -9.22 7.46
N THR A 264 41.27 -9.44 8.02
CA THR A 264 42.26 -10.41 7.57
C THR A 264 42.76 -11.21 8.78
N GLU A 265 43.40 -12.36 8.56
CA GLU A 265 43.96 -13.16 9.67
C GLU A 265 44.85 -12.35 10.62
N PRO A 266 45.77 -11.48 10.15
CA PRO A 266 46.58 -10.65 11.05
C PRO A 266 45.72 -9.67 11.90
N SER A 267 44.64 -9.10 11.36
CA SER A 267 43.82 -8.14 12.08
C SER A 267 42.97 -8.76 13.19
N VAL A 268 42.72 -10.07 13.11
CA VAL A 268 41.88 -10.81 14.10
C VAL A 268 42.69 -11.76 14.99
N LYS A 269 44.02 -11.89 14.77
CA LYS A 269 44.88 -12.91 15.38
C LYS A 269 44.89 -12.88 16.92
N GLU A 270 44.87 -11.69 17.49
CA GLU A 270 44.92 -11.48 18.95
C GLU A 270 43.54 -11.29 19.57
N VAL A 271 42.49 -11.36 18.75
CA VAL A 271 41.12 -11.15 19.21
C VAL A 271 40.39 -12.49 19.37
N ALA A 272 40.12 -12.87 20.59
CA ALA A 272 39.38 -14.09 20.90
C ALA A 272 38.30 -13.82 21.95
N PRO A 273 37.07 -14.18 21.70
CA PRO A 273 36.49 -14.64 20.44
C PRO A 273 36.41 -13.53 19.40
N ILE A 274 36.45 -13.88 18.11
CA ILE A 274 36.43 -12.88 17.01
C ILE A 274 35.10 -12.19 16.90
N LEU A 275 33.99 -12.93 17.01
CA LEU A 275 32.63 -12.43 16.87
C LEU A 275 31.96 -12.27 18.23
N PRO A 276 31.03 -11.30 18.38
CA PRO A 276 30.18 -11.22 19.54
C PRO A 276 28.99 -12.21 19.43
N ASN A 277 28.42 -12.60 20.56
CA ASN A 277 27.11 -13.20 20.59
C ASN A 277 26.06 -12.08 20.50
N LEU A 278 25.08 -12.23 19.59
CA LEU A 278 24.00 -11.27 19.34
C LEU A 278 22.62 -11.72 19.88
N ASP A 279 22.57 -12.76 20.72
CA ASP A 279 21.31 -13.30 21.26
C ASP A 279 20.58 -12.32 22.20
N GLU A 280 21.27 -11.30 22.71
CA GLU A 280 20.68 -10.20 23.49
C GLU A 280 20.34 -8.97 22.65
N ASN A 281 20.72 -8.96 21.37
CA ASN A 281 20.56 -7.83 20.48
C ASN A 281 19.47 -8.05 19.43
N ILE A 282 19.44 -9.24 18.84
CA ILE A 282 18.51 -9.58 17.76
C ILE A 282 17.68 -10.77 18.22
N LEU A 283 16.39 -10.52 18.50
CA LEU A 283 15.52 -11.48 19.18
C LEU A 283 14.28 -11.79 18.34
N SER A 284 13.75 -13.00 18.55
CA SER A 284 12.49 -13.41 17.92
C SER A 284 11.32 -13.11 18.84
N GLY A 285 10.25 -12.53 18.27
CA GLY A 285 8.99 -12.30 18.97
C GLY A 285 8.10 -11.27 18.28
N ASN A 286 6.86 -11.22 18.70
CA ASN A 286 5.87 -10.28 18.22
C ASN A 286 6.07 -8.91 18.88
N SER A 287 6.64 -7.97 18.16
CA SER A 287 6.89 -6.60 18.66
C SER A 287 5.65 -5.86 19.17
N LEU A 288 4.45 -6.31 18.78
CA LEU A 288 3.19 -5.65 19.11
C LEU A 288 2.48 -6.24 20.33
N ILE A 289 2.83 -7.45 20.77
CA ILE A 289 2.18 -8.16 21.85
C ILE A 289 3.21 -8.56 22.89
N SER A 290 2.97 -8.22 24.15
CA SER A 290 3.78 -8.63 25.30
C SER A 290 3.12 -9.75 26.09
N ASP A 291 3.89 -10.41 26.96
CA ASP A 291 3.36 -11.44 27.87
C ASP A 291 2.18 -10.93 28.69
N LYS A 292 2.21 -9.66 29.12
CA LYS A 292 1.13 -9.02 29.87
C LYS A 292 -0.19 -8.92 29.09
N ASP A 293 -0.10 -8.79 27.76
CA ASP A 293 -1.28 -8.66 26.91
C ASP A 293 -2.05 -9.99 26.79
N VAL A 294 -1.39 -11.11 27.08
CA VAL A 294 -1.96 -12.47 27.00
C VAL A 294 -2.30 -13.13 28.35
N GLU A 295 -1.83 -12.56 29.47
CA GLU A 295 -1.99 -13.14 30.82
C GLU A 295 -3.43 -13.49 31.19
N ASN A 296 -4.41 -12.74 30.71
CA ASN A 296 -5.83 -12.90 31.07
C ASN A 296 -6.69 -13.43 29.91
N ILE A 297 -6.07 -14.03 28.90
CA ILE A 297 -6.75 -14.57 27.71
C ILE A 297 -6.56 -16.08 27.71
N GLU A 298 -7.66 -16.82 27.59
CA GLU A 298 -7.58 -18.28 27.41
C GLU A 298 -7.10 -18.59 25.98
N LEU A 299 -5.85 -18.99 25.86
CA LEU A 299 -5.19 -19.36 24.61
C LEU A 299 -4.72 -20.81 24.68
N SER A 300 -4.83 -21.55 23.58
CA SER A 300 -4.15 -22.81 23.42
C SER A 300 -2.63 -22.60 23.33
N VAL A 301 -1.87 -23.66 23.61
CA VAL A 301 -0.39 -23.62 23.48
C VAL A 301 0.01 -23.26 22.06
N ASP A 302 -0.69 -23.80 21.05
CA ASP A 302 -0.40 -23.51 19.64
C ASP A 302 -0.69 -22.05 19.27
N GLU A 303 -1.75 -21.45 19.80
CA GLU A 303 -2.04 -20.02 19.59
C GLU A 303 -0.99 -19.14 20.26
N LEU A 304 -0.55 -19.48 21.47
CA LEU A 304 0.48 -18.73 22.19
C LEU A 304 1.82 -18.80 21.46
N VAL A 305 2.22 -19.99 21.00
CA VAL A 305 3.45 -20.18 20.20
C VAL A 305 3.39 -19.41 18.89
N LYS A 306 2.24 -19.45 18.18
CA LYS A 306 2.04 -18.70 16.95
C LYS A 306 2.05 -17.20 17.18
N MET A 307 1.46 -16.72 18.27
CA MET A 307 1.40 -15.29 18.62
C MET A 307 2.78 -14.76 19.03
N SER A 308 3.61 -15.61 19.65
CA SER A 308 5.00 -15.33 20.05
C SER A 308 5.15 -13.98 20.78
N PRO A 309 4.52 -13.78 21.96
CA PRO A 309 4.63 -12.53 22.70
C PRO A 309 6.08 -12.15 22.98
N PHE A 310 6.39 -10.84 23.02
CA PHE A 310 7.73 -10.33 23.22
C PHE A 310 7.83 -9.38 24.41
N ASP A 311 8.74 -9.69 25.35
CA ASP A 311 9.02 -8.81 26.47
C ASP A 311 10.11 -7.77 26.11
N TRP A 312 9.72 -6.51 25.96
CA TRP A 312 10.61 -5.41 25.69
C TRP A 312 11.64 -5.14 26.80
N ASN A 313 11.47 -5.74 28.01
CA ASN A 313 12.48 -5.67 29.05
C ASN A 313 13.65 -6.62 28.81
N SER A 314 13.50 -7.62 27.96
CA SER A 314 14.55 -8.57 27.60
C SER A 314 15.63 -7.99 26.67
N ILE A 315 15.36 -6.87 26.01
CA ILE A 315 16.28 -6.21 25.08
C ILE A 315 16.71 -4.85 25.63
N ASN A 316 17.97 -4.47 25.40
CA ASN A 316 18.54 -3.19 25.85
C ASN A 316 18.27 -2.90 27.33
N ASN A 317 18.21 -3.92 28.19
CA ASN A 317 17.88 -3.81 29.61
C ASN A 317 16.56 -3.03 29.88
N GLY A 318 15.57 -3.17 29.02
CA GLY A 318 14.32 -2.43 29.07
C GLY A 318 14.42 -0.93 28.75
N GLY A 319 15.57 -0.51 28.21
CA GLY A 319 15.83 0.88 27.85
C GLY A 319 15.21 1.27 26.50
N LYS A 320 14.94 2.58 26.35
CA LYS A 320 14.41 3.16 25.11
C LYS A 320 15.51 3.42 24.08
N PHE A 321 15.10 3.65 22.82
CA PHE A 321 15.99 3.81 21.67
C PHE A 321 16.18 5.27 21.26
N ASP A 322 17.37 5.59 20.77
CA ASP A 322 17.69 6.90 20.18
C ASP A 322 17.17 7.01 18.76
N ALA A 323 17.17 5.90 18.02
CA ALA A 323 16.59 5.81 16.68
C ALA A 323 15.88 4.47 16.48
N ILE A 324 14.74 4.51 15.79
CA ILE A 324 14.07 3.33 15.26
C ILE A 324 13.91 3.54 13.76
N LEU A 325 14.36 2.55 12.99
CA LEU A 325 14.35 2.57 11.52
C LEU A 325 13.67 1.31 11.02
N GLY A 326 13.02 1.35 9.86
CA GLY A 326 12.52 0.10 9.30
C GLY A 326 11.43 0.25 8.25
N ASN A 327 10.95 -0.91 7.81
CA ASN A 327 9.84 -1.08 6.90
C ASN A 327 8.83 -2.06 7.53
N PRO A 328 7.87 -1.58 8.35
CA PRO A 328 6.93 -2.45 9.05
C PRO A 328 5.98 -3.17 8.09
N PRO A 329 5.40 -4.33 8.46
CA PRO A 329 4.54 -5.10 7.58
C PRO A 329 3.22 -4.39 7.25
N TYR A 330 2.80 -4.44 5.96
CA TYR A 330 1.57 -3.84 5.44
C TYR A 330 0.48 -4.89 5.31
N VAL A 331 -0.33 -5.05 6.35
CA VAL A 331 -1.42 -6.03 6.41
C VAL A 331 -2.73 -5.32 6.71
N LYS A 332 -3.70 -5.44 5.81
CA LYS A 332 -5.03 -4.84 5.99
C LYS A 332 -5.84 -5.57 7.06
N THR A 333 -6.80 -4.88 7.66
CA THR A 333 -7.72 -5.44 8.68
C THR A 333 -8.35 -6.78 8.27
N GLU A 334 -8.79 -6.89 7.00
CA GLU A 334 -9.45 -8.09 6.48
C GLU A 334 -8.50 -9.29 6.45
N ASP A 335 -7.25 -9.05 6.04
CA ASP A 335 -6.21 -10.08 5.96
C ASP A 335 -5.67 -10.44 7.37
N MET A 336 -5.61 -9.47 8.29
CA MET A 336 -5.17 -9.72 9.67
C MET A 336 -6.05 -10.74 10.39
N ASN A 337 -7.37 -10.65 10.25
CA ASN A 337 -8.29 -11.61 10.86
C ASN A 337 -8.04 -13.05 10.40
N VAL A 338 -7.65 -13.22 9.13
CA VAL A 338 -7.37 -14.54 8.54
C VAL A 338 -5.99 -15.06 8.94
N LEU A 339 -5.00 -14.18 8.96
CA LEU A 339 -3.59 -14.54 9.19
C LEU A 339 -3.25 -14.69 10.67
N SER A 340 -3.70 -13.75 11.48
CA SER A 340 -3.34 -13.67 12.90
C SER A 340 -4.31 -14.43 13.82
N GLY A 341 -5.55 -14.61 13.39
CA GLY A 341 -6.61 -15.18 14.23
C GLY A 341 -7.34 -14.13 15.09
N GLU A 342 -8.48 -14.54 15.62
CA GLU A 342 -9.41 -13.64 16.31
C GLU A 342 -8.85 -13.09 17.63
N ALA A 343 -8.10 -13.90 18.37
CA ALA A 343 -7.50 -13.51 19.65
C ALA A 343 -6.44 -12.42 19.47
N GLU A 344 -5.49 -12.61 18.59
CA GLU A 344 -4.44 -11.62 18.28
C GLU A 344 -5.05 -10.30 17.79
N PHE A 345 -6.03 -10.37 16.92
CA PHE A 345 -6.72 -9.18 16.41
C PHE A 345 -7.48 -8.42 17.51
N SER A 346 -8.08 -9.13 18.46
CA SER A 346 -8.74 -8.53 19.63
C SER A 346 -7.75 -7.78 20.53
N ILE A 347 -6.56 -8.36 20.76
CA ILE A 347 -5.48 -7.70 21.50
C ILE A 347 -5.09 -6.39 20.82
N TYR A 348 -4.87 -6.39 19.51
CA TYR A 348 -4.52 -5.17 18.78
C TYR A 348 -5.55 -4.06 18.96
N LYS A 349 -6.83 -4.38 18.86
CA LYS A 349 -7.92 -3.41 19.04
C LYS A 349 -8.01 -2.82 20.43
N ASN A 350 -7.69 -3.61 21.44
CA ASN A 350 -7.78 -3.18 22.83
C ASN A 350 -6.54 -2.38 23.27
N LYS A 351 -5.37 -2.71 22.73
CA LYS A 351 -4.09 -2.13 23.13
C LYS A 351 -3.79 -0.81 22.41
N TYR A 352 -4.02 -0.75 21.09
CA TYR A 352 -3.56 0.35 20.26
C TYR A 352 -4.67 1.34 19.91
N LYS A 353 -4.44 2.63 20.13
CA LYS A 353 -5.35 3.71 19.71
C LYS A 353 -5.45 3.83 18.20
N THR A 354 -4.34 3.53 17.51
CA THR A 354 -4.27 3.54 16.03
C THR A 354 -5.04 2.38 15.38
N ALA A 355 -5.49 1.39 16.15
CA ALA A 355 -6.37 0.32 15.70
C ALA A 355 -7.82 0.80 15.46
N PHE A 356 -7.98 1.85 14.67
CA PHE A 356 -9.24 2.54 14.43
C PHE A 356 -9.84 2.19 13.07
N LYS A 357 -11.11 1.78 13.03
CA LYS A 357 -11.84 1.35 11.81
C LYS A 357 -11.13 0.21 11.10
N GLN A 358 -10.99 0.33 9.76
CA GLN A 358 -10.22 -0.60 8.93
C GLN A 358 -8.76 -0.14 8.87
N PHE A 359 -8.05 -0.34 9.97
CA PHE A 359 -6.65 0.04 10.09
C PHE A 359 -5.72 -0.92 9.34
N ASP A 360 -4.46 -0.52 9.17
CA ASP A 360 -3.40 -1.36 8.61
C ASP A 360 -2.38 -1.68 9.72
N LYS A 361 -1.74 -2.84 9.67
CA LYS A 361 -0.84 -3.32 10.73
C LYS A 361 0.31 -2.34 11.01
N TYR A 362 0.82 -1.64 9.98
CA TYR A 362 1.88 -0.64 10.18
C TYR A 362 1.47 0.53 11.08
N TYR A 363 0.18 0.83 11.26
CA TYR A 363 -0.26 1.85 12.22
C TYR A 363 0.16 1.49 13.63
N LEU A 364 0.02 0.21 13.98
CA LEU A 364 0.37 -0.33 15.29
C LEU A 364 1.89 -0.28 15.50
N PHE A 365 2.66 -0.59 14.46
CA PHE A 365 4.12 -0.48 14.49
C PHE A 365 4.62 0.95 14.70
N VAL A 366 3.95 1.95 14.11
CA VAL A 366 4.28 3.36 14.36
C VAL A 366 3.99 3.73 15.81
N GLU A 367 2.84 3.31 16.38
CA GLU A 367 2.49 3.58 17.77
C GLU A 367 3.48 2.89 18.72
N GLN A 368 3.76 1.61 18.50
CA GLN A 368 4.71 0.85 19.31
C GLN A 368 6.13 1.44 19.25
N ALA A 369 6.61 1.77 18.05
CA ALA A 369 7.92 2.40 17.90
C ALA A 369 7.98 3.75 18.61
N PHE A 370 6.93 4.56 18.50
CA PHE A 370 6.85 5.85 19.19
C PHE A 370 6.91 5.70 20.71
N GLU A 371 6.31 4.66 21.28
CA GLU A 371 6.42 4.35 22.73
C GLU A 371 7.83 3.93 23.15
N LEU A 372 8.54 3.21 22.28
CA LEU A 372 9.90 2.72 22.54
C LEU A 372 11.00 3.77 22.37
N LEU A 373 10.70 4.94 21.81
CA LEU A 373 11.66 6.03 21.64
C LEU A 373 11.96 6.75 22.96
N LYS A 374 13.22 7.18 23.12
CA LYS A 374 13.61 8.20 24.10
C LYS A 374 12.93 9.54 23.77
N ASP A 375 12.88 10.47 24.72
CA ASP A 375 12.30 11.82 24.51
C ASP A 375 13.03 12.63 23.43
N SER A 376 14.29 12.32 23.15
CA SER A 376 15.07 12.89 22.04
C SER A 376 15.14 11.96 20.84
N GLY A 377 14.44 10.82 20.88
CA GLY A 377 14.54 9.77 19.86
C GLY A 377 13.82 10.12 18.56
N VAL A 378 14.21 9.44 17.49
CA VAL A 378 13.70 9.64 16.14
C VAL A 378 13.26 8.30 15.55
N LEU A 379 12.05 8.29 14.99
CA LEU A 379 11.49 7.20 14.19
C LEU A 379 11.58 7.57 12.70
N CYS A 380 12.08 6.69 11.87
CA CYS A 380 12.05 6.83 10.42
C CYS A 380 11.55 5.54 9.77
N TYR A 381 10.33 5.59 9.24
CA TYR A 381 9.70 4.45 8.59
C TYR A 381 9.35 4.75 7.14
N ILE A 382 9.48 3.73 6.28
CA ILE A 382 8.83 3.72 4.98
C ILE A 382 7.47 3.04 5.14
N ILE A 383 6.39 3.74 4.84
CA ILE A 383 5.01 3.28 5.04
C ILE A 383 4.10 3.73 3.90
N PRO A 384 2.98 3.03 3.66
CA PRO A 384 2.00 3.45 2.66
C PRO A 384 1.46 4.86 2.93
N ASN A 385 1.47 5.74 1.91
CA ASN A 385 1.06 7.14 2.02
C ASN A 385 -0.45 7.35 2.18
N LYS A 386 -1.27 6.32 1.94
CA LYS A 386 -2.74 6.40 2.01
C LYS A 386 -3.27 6.94 3.35
N PHE A 387 -2.54 6.76 4.47
CA PHE A 387 -3.00 7.23 5.78
C PHE A 387 -3.16 8.75 5.85
N TYR A 388 -2.56 9.52 4.95
CA TYR A 388 -2.76 10.97 4.88
C TYR A 388 -4.23 11.35 4.69
N LYS A 389 -4.95 10.57 3.90
CA LYS A 389 -6.25 10.95 3.33
C LYS A 389 -7.42 10.09 3.82
N ILE A 390 -7.19 8.81 4.14
CA ILE A 390 -8.27 7.87 4.49
C ILE A 390 -8.77 8.04 5.93
N ALA A 391 -10.02 7.65 6.16
CA ALA A 391 -10.67 7.80 7.46
C ALA A 391 -10.05 6.95 8.57
N SER A 392 -9.54 5.75 8.25
CA SER A 392 -8.88 4.87 9.22
C SER A 392 -7.53 5.40 9.69
N GLY A 393 -6.88 6.30 8.90
CA GLY A 393 -5.64 6.95 9.29
C GLY A 393 -5.78 8.06 10.35
N GLN A 394 -6.99 8.37 10.81
CA GLN A 394 -7.26 9.47 11.72
C GLN A 394 -6.44 9.41 13.01
N GLU A 395 -6.41 8.27 13.68
CA GLU A 395 -5.72 8.13 14.96
C GLU A 395 -4.19 8.05 14.78
N LEU A 396 -3.71 7.50 13.67
CA LEU A 396 -2.30 7.58 13.32
C LEU A 396 -1.87 9.04 13.10
N ARG A 397 -2.63 9.83 12.31
CA ARG A 397 -2.36 11.26 12.12
C ARG A 397 -2.40 12.02 13.45
N ASN A 398 -3.37 11.70 14.33
CA ASN A 398 -3.48 12.30 15.65
C ASN A 398 -2.26 11.99 16.54
N LEU A 399 -1.70 10.78 16.43
CA LEU A 399 -0.52 10.37 17.19
C LEU A 399 0.73 11.16 16.77
N ILE A 400 0.93 11.31 15.45
CA ILE A 400 2.19 11.82 14.92
C ILE A 400 2.16 13.32 14.59
N CYS A 401 0.98 13.96 14.55
CA CYS A 401 0.88 15.39 14.30
C CYS A 401 1.64 16.20 15.37
N GLY A 402 2.32 17.26 14.96
CA GLY A 402 3.19 18.06 15.85
C GLY A 402 4.62 17.51 16.01
N ASN A 403 4.87 16.27 15.64
CA ASN A 403 6.12 15.56 15.88
C ASN A 403 6.89 15.21 14.60
N ILE A 404 6.30 15.42 13.43
CA ILE A 404 6.91 15.09 12.13
C ILE A 404 7.99 16.11 11.80
N SER A 405 9.16 15.63 11.37
CA SER A 405 10.24 16.47 10.85
C SER A 405 10.34 16.45 9.33
N GLU A 406 10.14 15.30 8.70
CA GLU A 406 10.22 15.14 7.25
C GLU A 406 9.21 14.11 6.72
N ILE A 407 8.67 14.41 5.55
CA ILE A 407 7.90 13.48 4.73
C ILE A 407 8.49 13.48 3.32
N VAL A 408 8.95 12.33 2.85
CA VAL A 408 9.33 12.10 1.45
C VAL A 408 8.26 11.23 0.81
N ASP A 409 7.44 11.83 -0.03
CA ASP A 409 6.30 11.19 -0.66
C ASP A 409 6.63 10.77 -2.10
N PHE A 410 6.49 9.49 -2.40
CA PHE A 410 6.72 8.96 -3.75
C PHE A 410 5.45 8.97 -4.62
N GLY A 411 4.35 9.52 -4.09
CA GLY A 411 3.08 9.62 -4.82
C GLY A 411 2.59 8.26 -5.30
N ASP A 412 2.40 8.13 -6.62
CA ASP A 412 1.99 6.91 -7.32
C ASP A 412 3.16 6.09 -7.88
N THR A 413 4.40 6.43 -7.51
CA THR A 413 5.59 5.68 -7.93
C THR A 413 5.62 4.31 -7.26
N GLN A 414 5.72 3.27 -8.07
CA GLN A 414 5.85 1.90 -7.58
C GLN A 414 7.31 1.62 -7.19
N LEU A 415 7.58 1.60 -5.89
CA LEU A 415 8.92 1.32 -5.34
C LEU A 415 9.22 -0.18 -5.26
N PHE A 416 8.19 -1.00 -5.15
CA PHE A 416 8.30 -2.43 -4.94
C PHE A 416 7.81 -3.16 -6.19
N PRO A 417 8.68 -3.91 -6.91
CA PRO A 417 8.36 -4.48 -8.21
C PRO A 417 7.12 -5.38 -8.23
N ASP A 418 6.91 -6.13 -7.15
CA ASP A 418 5.86 -7.14 -7.08
C ASP A 418 4.58 -6.64 -6.41
N LYS A 419 4.51 -5.34 -6.04
CA LYS A 419 3.40 -4.80 -5.24
C LYS A 419 3.02 -3.40 -5.66
N THR A 420 1.74 -3.20 -5.88
CA THR A 420 1.16 -1.86 -6.04
C THR A 420 0.94 -1.22 -4.66
N ILE A 421 2.00 -0.65 -4.11
CA ILE A 421 1.97 0.08 -2.84
C ILE A 421 2.62 1.44 -3.04
N TYR A 422 1.87 2.50 -2.83
CA TYR A 422 2.36 3.88 -2.85
C TYR A 422 2.84 4.24 -1.46
N SER A 423 4.11 4.58 -1.36
CA SER A 423 4.79 4.72 -0.08
C SER A 423 5.33 6.13 0.14
N SER A 424 5.61 6.41 1.39
CA SER A 424 6.35 7.58 1.83
C SER A 424 7.34 7.22 2.93
N ILE A 425 8.44 7.94 3.01
CA ILE A 425 9.32 7.94 4.17
C ILE A 425 8.82 9.02 5.11
N VAL A 426 8.58 8.64 6.37
CA VAL A 426 8.11 9.58 7.40
C VAL A 426 9.09 9.56 8.56
N THR A 427 9.66 10.73 8.86
CA THR A 427 10.57 10.92 9.99
C THR A 427 9.85 11.67 11.11
N ILE A 428 9.82 11.07 12.30
CA ILE A 428 9.03 11.54 13.44
C ILE A 428 9.95 11.56 14.68
N GLY A 429 10.00 12.72 15.37
CA GLY A 429 10.68 12.83 16.65
C GLY A 429 9.68 12.88 17.81
N LYS A 430 10.12 12.61 19.06
CA LYS A 430 9.27 12.87 20.23
C LYS A 430 9.18 14.35 20.61
N ARG A 431 10.12 15.15 20.17
CA ARG A 431 10.08 16.60 20.37
C ARG A 431 9.18 17.24 19.33
N ALA A 432 8.32 18.14 19.79
CA ALA A 432 7.48 18.93 18.90
C ALA A 432 8.33 19.73 17.89
N ASN A 433 7.89 19.75 16.65
CA ASN A 433 8.52 20.45 15.56
C ASN A 433 7.54 21.48 14.96
N SER A 434 8.00 22.70 14.69
CA SER A 434 7.13 23.75 14.13
C SER A 434 6.82 23.54 12.66
N ASN A 435 7.78 23.03 11.90
CA ASN A 435 7.67 22.81 10.46
C ASN A 435 8.02 21.38 10.07
N VAL A 436 7.39 20.91 9.00
CA VAL A 436 7.63 19.64 8.35
C VAL A 436 8.20 19.92 6.97
N LYS A 437 9.34 19.33 6.66
CA LYS A 437 9.86 19.32 5.31
C LYS A 437 9.09 18.28 4.50
N TYR A 438 8.25 18.70 3.58
CA TYR A 438 7.55 17.82 2.64
C TYR A 438 8.25 17.84 1.29
N ALA A 439 8.65 16.67 0.81
CA ALA A 439 9.26 16.48 -0.48
C ALA A 439 8.44 15.49 -1.31
N TYR A 440 8.15 15.85 -2.56
CA TYR A 440 7.53 14.95 -3.54
C TYR A 440 8.58 14.45 -4.53
N VAL A 441 8.72 13.12 -4.67
CA VAL A 441 9.80 12.48 -5.41
C VAL A 441 9.21 11.45 -6.38
N LYS A 442 9.58 11.55 -7.66
CA LYS A 442 9.07 10.65 -8.72
C LYS A 442 9.94 9.41 -8.98
N SER A 443 11.16 9.42 -8.51
CA SER A 443 12.06 8.27 -8.63
C SER A 443 13.02 8.17 -7.46
N VAL A 444 13.49 6.96 -7.17
CA VAL A 444 14.51 6.75 -6.14
C VAL A 444 15.81 7.48 -6.47
N THR A 445 16.15 7.62 -7.75
CA THR A 445 17.34 8.33 -8.21
C THR A 445 17.31 9.82 -7.82
N ASP A 446 16.12 10.44 -7.80
CA ASP A 446 15.97 11.85 -7.44
C ASP A 446 16.37 12.12 -5.98
N LEU A 447 16.24 11.13 -5.08
CA LEU A 447 16.69 11.26 -3.69
C LEU A 447 18.18 11.56 -3.57
N TRP A 448 19.00 11.00 -4.44
CA TRP A 448 20.46 11.10 -4.38
C TRP A 448 21.01 12.28 -5.16
N THR A 449 20.40 12.57 -6.30
CA THR A 449 20.87 13.65 -7.18
C THR A 449 20.42 15.02 -6.71
N GLY A 450 19.36 15.08 -5.88
CA GLY A 450 18.69 16.35 -5.54
C GLY A 450 18.04 17.04 -6.75
N TYR A 451 18.16 16.41 -7.93
CA TYR A 451 17.58 16.88 -9.19
C TYR A 451 16.09 16.56 -9.17
N ASN A 452 15.23 17.53 -9.41
CA ASN A 452 13.77 17.38 -9.40
C ASN A 452 13.12 17.07 -8.04
N VAL A 453 13.80 17.22 -6.92
CA VAL A 453 13.15 17.15 -5.61
C VAL A 453 12.52 18.50 -5.29
N ASN A 454 11.21 18.58 -5.52
CA ASN A 454 10.43 19.73 -5.04
C ASN A 454 10.13 19.54 -3.54
N SER A 455 10.68 20.39 -2.71
CA SER A 455 10.40 20.39 -1.26
C SER A 455 9.83 21.71 -0.79
N VAL A 456 8.94 21.65 0.18
CA VAL A 456 8.30 22.81 0.82
C VAL A 456 8.26 22.61 2.33
N GLU A 457 8.25 23.71 3.06
CA GLU A 457 7.99 23.71 4.49
C GLU A 457 6.48 23.80 4.76
N VAL A 458 5.95 22.81 5.45
CA VAL A 458 4.55 22.75 5.89
C VAL A 458 4.51 23.01 7.39
N LYS A 459 3.62 23.88 7.87
CA LYS A 459 3.46 24.09 9.31
C LYS A 459 2.87 22.83 9.95
N ASN A 460 3.47 22.34 11.02
CA ASN A 460 2.96 21.21 11.76
C ASN A 460 1.55 21.44 12.33
N THR A 461 1.18 22.68 12.60
CA THR A 461 -0.18 23.08 13.02
C THR A 461 -1.25 22.81 11.96
N ASP A 462 -0.87 22.72 10.68
CA ASP A 462 -1.77 22.42 9.57
C ASP A 462 -1.99 20.90 9.41
N LEU A 463 -1.09 20.09 9.97
CA LEU A 463 -1.19 18.65 10.02
C LEU A 463 -1.92 18.22 11.29
N THR A 464 -3.22 17.97 11.18
CA THR A 464 -4.09 17.57 12.29
C THR A 464 -4.56 16.12 12.11
N LYS A 465 -5.43 15.63 13.00
CA LYS A 465 -6.11 14.33 12.82
C LYS A 465 -6.95 14.23 11.54
N ASN A 466 -7.35 15.38 10.96
CA ASN A 466 -8.08 15.41 9.70
C ASN A 466 -7.18 15.02 8.52
N PRO A 467 -7.75 14.64 7.36
CA PRO A 467 -6.97 14.37 6.16
C PRO A 467 -6.01 15.51 5.81
N TRP A 468 -4.78 15.14 5.46
CA TRP A 468 -3.73 16.11 5.11
C TRP A 468 -3.76 16.44 3.64
N SER A 469 -3.57 17.72 3.34
CA SER A 469 -3.48 18.26 1.99
C SER A 469 -2.03 18.60 1.70
N LEU A 470 -1.24 17.61 1.29
CA LEU A 470 0.19 17.76 1.00
C LEU A 470 0.39 18.01 -0.51
N THR A 471 1.10 19.10 -0.82
CA THR A 471 1.50 19.44 -2.19
C THR A 471 2.72 20.35 -2.18
N THR A 472 3.52 20.28 -3.22
CA THR A 472 4.67 21.18 -3.43
C THR A 472 4.29 22.44 -4.22
N ASP A 473 3.03 22.58 -4.65
CA ASP A 473 2.51 23.80 -5.32
C ASP A 473 2.09 24.83 -4.27
N THR A 474 3.06 25.64 -3.84
CA THR A 474 2.85 26.68 -2.82
C THR A 474 1.84 27.75 -3.26
N ASN A 475 1.79 28.08 -4.55
CA ASN A 475 0.84 29.05 -5.08
C ASN A 475 -0.59 28.53 -4.97
N PHE A 476 -0.79 27.24 -5.24
CA PHE A 476 -2.10 26.62 -5.09
C PHE A 476 -2.51 26.49 -3.62
N MET A 477 -1.56 26.17 -2.73
CA MET A 477 -1.81 26.16 -1.27
C MET A 477 -2.23 27.53 -0.76
N GLN A 478 -1.54 28.60 -1.18
CA GLN A 478 -1.90 29.95 -0.82
C GLN A 478 -3.32 30.28 -1.30
N LEU A 479 -3.65 29.97 -2.55
CA LEU A 479 -4.98 30.16 -3.12
C LEU A 479 -6.08 29.46 -2.30
N ILE A 480 -5.89 28.20 -1.94
CA ILE A 480 -6.85 27.44 -1.12
C ILE A 480 -6.98 28.05 0.27
N SER A 481 -5.89 28.54 0.85
CA SER A 481 -5.92 29.24 2.13
C SER A 481 -6.73 30.55 2.04
N ASP A 482 -6.52 31.34 0.98
CA ASP A 482 -7.17 32.65 0.78
C ASP A 482 -8.69 32.54 0.58
N ILE A 483 -9.14 31.43 -0.03
CA ILE A 483 -10.59 31.19 -0.27
C ILE A 483 -11.28 30.45 0.88
N ARG A 484 -10.53 29.89 1.84
CA ARG A 484 -11.05 29.01 2.90
C ARG A 484 -12.24 29.61 3.66
N ASP A 485 -12.14 30.86 4.06
CA ASP A 485 -13.14 31.52 4.90
C ASP A 485 -14.33 32.09 4.08
N LYS A 486 -14.19 32.16 2.75
CA LYS A 486 -15.18 32.70 1.82
C LYS A 486 -15.92 31.62 1.05
N ALA A 487 -15.33 30.43 0.95
CA ALA A 487 -15.94 29.34 0.22
C ALA A 487 -16.92 28.54 1.10
N VAL A 488 -17.97 28.05 0.47
CA VAL A 488 -18.88 27.08 1.07
C VAL A 488 -18.64 25.70 0.43
N PRO A 489 -18.93 24.58 1.12
CA PRO A 489 -18.91 23.26 0.50
C PRO A 489 -19.90 23.21 -0.68
N LEU A 490 -19.51 22.59 -1.81
CA LEU A 490 -20.35 22.47 -3.00
C LEU A 490 -21.72 21.84 -2.69
N SER A 491 -21.78 20.92 -1.71
CA SER A 491 -23.04 20.32 -1.22
C SER A 491 -24.05 21.32 -0.63
N LYS A 492 -23.68 22.59 -0.39
CA LYS A 492 -24.59 23.67 0.01
C LYS A 492 -25.19 24.41 -1.17
N VAL A 493 -24.76 24.06 -2.39
CA VAL A 493 -25.17 24.75 -3.63
C VAL A 493 -25.88 23.80 -4.59
N VAL A 494 -25.55 22.50 -4.52
CA VAL A 494 -26.13 21.45 -5.39
C VAL A 494 -26.39 20.16 -4.61
N ASN A 495 -27.27 19.31 -5.15
CA ASN A 495 -27.44 17.94 -4.70
C ASN A 495 -26.38 17.03 -5.33
N ILE A 496 -25.74 16.15 -4.53
CA ILE A 496 -24.72 15.22 -4.99
C ILE A 496 -25.05 13.83 -4.47
N PHE A 497 -25.24 12.87 -5.39
CA PHE A 497 -25.72 11.53 -5.06
C PHE A 497 -25.10 10.45 -5.96
N ASN A 498 -25.03 9.22 -5.46
CA ASN A 498 -24.54 8.06 -6.21
C ASN A 498 -25.60 7.53 -7.18
N GLY A 499 -25.16 6.78 -8.19
CA GLY A 499 -26.04 6.04 -9.08
C GLY A 499 -26.85 4.95 -8.35
N ILE A 500 -27.83 4.39 -9.07
CA ILE A 500 -28.65 3.28 -8.56
C ILE A 500 -27.85 1.97 -8.56
N GLN A 501 -28.19 1.07 -7.62
CA GLN A 501 -27.59 -0.25 -7.53
C GLN A 501 -28.67 -1.33 -7.52
N THR A 502 -28.80 -2.05 -8.64
CA THR A 502 -29.79 -3.13 -8.78
C THR A 502 -29.37 -4.39 -8.03
N SER A 503 -28.05 -4.57 -7.76
CA SER A 503 -27.44 -5.80 -7.26
C SER A 503 -27.72 -7.04 -8.14
N ALA A 504 -28.20 -6.85 -9.36
CA ALA A 504 -28.45 -7.92 -10.34
C ALA A 504 -27.21 -8.19 -11.25
N GLU A 505 -26.13 -7.44 -11.04
CA GLU A 505 -24.91 -7.47 -11.83
C GLU A 505 -24.00 -8.65 -11.46
N ARG A 506 -24.45 -9.88 -11.62
CA ARG A 506 -23.65 -11.09 -11.52
C ARG A 506 -23.90 -12.04 -12.70
N PRO A 507 -23.64 -11.57 -13.93
CA PRO A 507 -23.84 -12.39 -15.12
C PRO A 507 -22.90 -13.60 -15.16
N GLU A 508 -21.83 -13.63 -14.38
CA GLU A 508 -20.83 -14.70 -14.35
C GLU A 508 -21.40 -16.08 -13.96
N LYS A 509 -22.53 -16.09 -13.23
CA LYS A 509 -23.23 -17.34 -12.84
C LYS A 509 -24.11 -17.92 -13.94
N PHE A 510 -24.36 -17.15 -15.00
CA PHE A 510 -25.23 -17.56 -16.10
C PHE A 510 -24.45 -17.58 -17.42
N SER A 511 -24.65 -18.60 -18.23
CA SER A 511 -23.89 -18.81 -19.47
C SER A 511 -23.99 -17.66 -20.47
N ASP A 512 -25.10 -16.91 -20.45
CA ASP A 512 -25.38 -15.80 -21.37
C ASP A 512 -24.84 -14.45 -20.90
N LYS A 513 -24.38 -14.33 -19.65
CA LYS A 513 -23.84 -13.09 -19.04
C LYS A 513 -24.73 -11.85 -19.19
N LYS A 514 -26.05 -12.00 -19.36
CA LYS A 514 -26.98 -10.91 -19.55
C LYS A 514 -27.58 -10.44 -18.22
N GLU A 515 -27.69 -9.12 -18.04
CA GLU A 515 -28.39 -8.51 -16.91
C GLU A 515 -29.90 -8.46 -17.15
N VAL A 516 -30.70 -8.48 -16.08
CA VAL A 516 -32.14 -8.58 -16.19
C VAL A 516 -32.82 -7.22 -16.30
N TYR A 517 -32.50 -6.28 -15.42
CA TYR A 517 -33.25 -5.03 -15.30
C TYR A 517 -33.15 -4.09 -16.48
N TRP A 518 -32.08 -4.15 -17.27
CA TRP A 518 -31.91 -3.24 -18.40
C TRP A 518 -31.61 -3.98 -19.71
N PHE A 519 -31.94 -3.33 -20.80
CA PHE A 519 -31.69 -3.79 -22.18
C PHE A 519 -31.40 -2.59 -23.08
N ASP A 520 -30.75 -2.84 -24.21
CA ASP A 520 -30.45 -1.86 -25.27
C ASP A 520 -31.30 -2.10 -26.50
N TYR A 521 -31.14 -1.24 -27.48
CA TYR A 521 -31.91 -1.33 -28.75
C TYR A 521 -31.72 -2.65 -29.50
N SER A 522 -30.64 -3.38 -29.28
CA SER A 522 -30.41 -4.66 -29.94
C SER A 522 -31.42 -5.75 -29.53
N CYS A 523 -32.11 -5.54 -28.41
CA CYS A 523 -33.14 -6.44 -27.89
C CYS A 523 -34.55 -6.02 -28.35
N ILE A 524 -34.74 -4.84 -28.96
CA ILE A 524 -36.04 -4.30 -29.32
C ILE A 524 -36.45 -4.80 -30.69
N GLU A 525 -37.57 -5.48 -30.79
CA GLU A 525 -38.15 -5.95 -32.04
C GLU A 525 -39.10 -4.95 -32.65
N SER A 526 -39.94 -4.34 -31.82
CA SER A 526 -40.90 -3.33 -32.24
C SER A 526 -41.33 -2.46 -31.06
N GLU A 527 -41.92 -1.32 -31.37
CA GLU A 527 -42.43 -0.34 -30.40
C GLU A 527 -43.78 0.19 -30.84
N ASP A 528 -44.75 0.19 -29.98
CA ASP A 528 -46.06 0.85 -30.17
C ASP A 528 -46.25 2.02 -29.20
N GLU A 529 -47.44 2.60 -29.11
CA GLU A 529 -47.70 3.75 -28.24
C GLU A 529 -47.51 3.44 -26.75
N LYS A 530 -47.78 2.20 -26.32
CA LYS A 530 -47.84 1.81 -24.90
C LYS A 530 -46.70 0.90 -24.47
N CYS A 531 -46.20 0.05 -25.36
CA CYS A 531 -45.25 -1.02 -25.08
C CYS A 531 -44.02 -1.00 -25.97
N ILE A 532 -42.97 -1.60 -25.47
CA ILE A 532 -41.78 -1.99 -26.22
C ILE A 532 -41.73 -3.52 -26.24
N ASN A 533 -41.68 -4.10 -27.41
CA ASN A 533 -41.56 -5.55 -27.60
C ASN A 533 -40.08 -5.91 -27.70
N ILE A 534 -39.62 -6.82 -26.87
CA ILE A 534 -38.21 -7.23 -26.78
C ILE A 534 -38.08 -8.74 -26.89
N GLU A 535 -36.99 -9.21 -27.52
CA GLU A 535 -36.52 -10.59 -27.39
C GLU A 535 -35.45 -10.66 -26.32
N ARG A 536 -35.66 -11.46 -25.32
CA ARG A 536 -34.70 -11.64 -24.23
C ARG A 536 -34.71 -13.06 -23.69
N PHE A 537 -33.52 -13.69 -23.50
CA PHE A 537 -33.38 -15.05 -22.99
C PHE A 537 -34.10 -16.12 -23.83
N GLY A 538 -34.30 -15.87 -25.11
CA GLY A 538 -35.02 -16.78 -26.04
C GLY A 538 -36.55 -16.68 -26.03
N GLU A 539 -37.09 -15.68 -25.31
CA GLU A 539 -38.54 -15.43 -25.19
C GLU A 539 -38.87 -13.99 -25.61
N HIS A 540 -40.13 -13.77 -25.99
CA HIS A 540 -40.65 -12.47 -26.41
C HIS A 540 -41.52 -11.84 -25.31
N TYR A 541 -41.24 -10.57 -25.02
CA TYR A 541 -41.95 -9.81 -23.98
C TYR A 541 -42.43 -8.48 -24.51
N SER A 542 -43.60 -8.07 -24.09
CA SER A 542 -44.14 -6.74 -24.34
C SER A 542 -44.12 -5.96 -23.05
N ILE A 543 -43.22 -4.99 -22.91
CA ILE A 543 -42.99 -4.25 -21.65
C ILE A 543 -43.57 -2.85 -21.79
N GLU A 544 -44.35 -2.44 -20.82
CA GLU A 544 -45.01 -1.14 -20.76
C GLU A 544 -43.99 0.00 -20.67
N LYS A 545 -44.16 1.08 -21.48
CA LYS A 545 -43.22 2.19 -21.54
C LYS A 545 -43.13 2.99 -20.25
N ASP A 546 -44.23 3.12 -19.52
CA ASP A 546 -44.30 3.94 -18.32
C ASP A 546 -43.43 3.42 -17.17
N ILE A 547 -43.14 2.10 -17.15
CA ILE A 547 -42.23 1.51 -16.16
C ILE A 547 -40.75 1.56 -16.60
N LEU A 548 -40.50 1.95 -17.85
CA LEU A 548 -39.15 2.05 -18.40
C LEU A 548 -38.57 3.45 -18.24
N LYS A 549 -37.30 3.52 -17.88
CA LYS A 549 -36.56 4.78 -17.80
C LYS A 549 -35.29 4.70 -18.67
N PRO A 550 -34.85 5.83 -19.26
CA PRO A 550 -33.52 5.87 -19.87
C PRO A 550 -32.43 5.49 -18.85
N TYR A 551 -31.44 4.70 -19.28
CA TYR A 551 -30.42 4.17 -18.37
C TYR A 551 -29.01 4.40 -18.90
N PHE A 552 -28.19 5.08 -18.11
CA PHE A 552 -26.81 5.36 -18.44
C PHE A 552 -25.89 4.27 -17.86
N LYS A 553 -25.42 3.39 -18.72
CA LYS A 553 -24.40 2.38 -18.45
C LYS A 553 -23.51 2.23 -19.69
N PRO A 554 -22.52 3.11 -19.88
CA PRO A 554 -21.69 3.09 -21.07
C PRO A 554 -20.81 1.84 -21.14
N THR A 555 -20.46 1.46 -22.36
CA THR A 555 -19.41 0.47 -22.63
C THR A 555 -18.03 1.13 -22.61
N LYS A 556 -16.96 0.32 -22.45
CA LYS A 556 -15.57 0.85 -22.52
C LYS A 556 -15.29 1.58 -23.85
N ALA A 557 -15.94 1.20 -24.94
CA ALA A 557 -15.77 1.84 -26.24
C ALA A 557 -16.47 3.20 -26.29
N SER A 558 -17.70 3.31 -25.80
CA SER A 558 -18.46 4.56 -25.77
C SER A 558 -17.88 5.58 -24.77
N GLU A 559 -17.26 5.12 -23.68
CA GLU A 559 -16.59 5.99 -22.70
C GLU A 559 -15.43 6.81 -23.29
N LYS A 560 -14.75 6.31 -24.33
CA LYS A 560 -13.59 7.01 -24.94
C LYS A 560 -13.93 8.35 -25.57
N GLY A 561 -15.21 8.56 -25.97
CA GLY A 561 -15.68 9.82 -26.55
C GLY A 561 -16.27 10.79 -25.53
N MET A 562 -16.45 10.38 -24.27
CA MET A 562 -17.11 11.19 -23.25
C MET A 562 -16.08 12.05 -22.53
N ASN A 563 -16.38 13.32 -22.39
CA ASN A 563 -15.55 14.29 -21.67
C ASN A 563 -16.42 15.32 -20.95
N THR A 564 -15.78 16.22 -20.24
CA THR A 564 -16.43 17.43 -19.73
C THR A 564 -17.09 18.19 -20.88
N TYR A 565 -18.25 18.74 -20.68
CA TYR A 565 -19.11 19.40 -21.68
C TYR A 565 -19.78 18.47 -22.73
N SER A 566 -19.65 17.15 -22.64
CA SER A 566 -20.48 16.26 -23.46
C SER A 566 -21.95 16.37 -23.03
N VAL A 567 -22.84 16.33 -24.00
CA VAL A 567 -24.28 16.12 -23.79
C VAL A 567 -24.54 14.64 -24.01
N LEU A 568 -25.06 13.97 -23.01
CA LEU A 568 -25.22 12.52 -23.04
C LEU A 568 -26.61 12.12 -23.57
N SER A 569 -26.65 10.98 -24.25
CA SER A 569 -27.82 10.24 -24.61
C SER A 569 -27.58 8.76 -24.37
N THR A 570 -28.68 7.96 -24.31
CA THR A 570 -28.54 6.52 -24.11
C THR A 570 -29.55 5.77 -25.01
N ASP A 571 -29.13 4.60 -25.46
CA ASP A 571 -29.94 3.61 -26.15
C ASP A 571 -30.50 2.54 -25.19
N LYS A 572 -30.21 2.64 -23.89
CA LYS A 572 -30.60 1.67 -22.90
C LYS A 572 -31.82 2.08 -22.13
N LYS A 573 -32.64 1.09 -21.82
CA LYS A 573 -33.82 1.23 -20.97
C LYS A 573 -33.68 0.33 -19.76
N ILE A 574 -34.19 0.79 -18.60
CA ILE A 574 -34.21 0.02 -17.37
C ILE A 574 -35.64 -0.07 -16.86
N ILE A 575 -36.05 -1.24 -16.40
CA ILE A 575 -37.32 -1.42 -15.67
C ILE A 575 -37.15 -0.77 -14.30
N PHE A 576 -37.97 0.25 -14.02
CA PHE A 576 -37.92 1.03 -12.79
C PHE A 576 -39.23 0.82 -11.99
N PRO A 577 -39.27 -0.21 -11.11
CA PRO A 577 -40.48 -0.62 -10.39
C PRO A 577 -40.79 0.27 -9.18
N TYR A 578 -40.62 1.59 -9.33
CA TYR A 578 -40.89 2.56 -8.27
C TYR A 578 -41.75 3.70 -8.76
N ASP A 579 -42.56 4.25 -7.86
CA ASP A 579 -43.36 5.45 -8.12
C ASP A 579 -42.53 6.74 -8.09
N THR A 580 -43.14 7.87 -8.33
CA THR A 580 -42.51 9.19 -8.31
C THR A 580 -41.99 9.61 -6.93
N LYS A 581 -42.37 8.91 -5.86
CA LYS A 581 -41.89 9.11 -4.48
C LYS A 581 -40.81 8.11 -4.11
N GLY A 582 -40.36 7.28 -5.05
CA GLY A 582 -39.34 6.25 -4.80
C GLY A 582 -39.84 5.02 -4.01
N LYS A 583 -41.18 4.88 -3.86
CA LYS A 583 -41.78 3.73 -3.21
C LYS A 583 -41.93 2.61 -4.23
N LEU A 584 -41.56 1.37 -3.84
CA LEU A 584 -41.75 0.18 -4.67
C LEU A 584 -43.24 0.04 -5.04
N ILE A 585 -43.54 -0.13 -6.32
CA ILE A 585 -44.88 -0.43 -6.82
C ILE A 585 -45.25 -1.84 -6.33
N ASP A 586 -46.38 -1.97 -5.66
CA ASP A 586 -46.81 -3.27 -5.12
C ASP A 586 -47.18 -4.27 -6.21
N MET A 587 -47.24 -5.55 -5.86
CA MET A 587 -47.45 -6.66 -6.79
C MET A 587 -48.81 -6.57 -7.50
N ASP A 588 -49.87 -6.15 -6.79
CA ASP A 588 -51.22 -5.98 -7.37
C ASP A 588 -51.27 -4.87 -8.42
N THR A 589 -50.55 -3.77 -8.14
CA THR A 589 -50.40 -2.66 -9.09
C THR A 589 -49.54 -3.07 -10.27
N MET A 590 -48.46 -3.83 -10.06
CA MET A 590 -47.64 -4.43 -11.13
C MET A 590 -48.49 -5.30 -12.04
N GLN A 591 -49.34 -6.18 -11.47
CA GLN A 591 -50.18 -7.08 -12.24
C GLN A 591 -51.22 -6.35 -13.05
N LYS A 592 -51.79 -5.25 -12.53
CA LYS A 592 -52.87 -4.48 -13.20
C LYS A 592 -52.34 -3.51 -14.24
N LYS A 593 -51.21 -2.82 -13.96
CA LYS A 593 -50.72 -1.72 -14.80
C LYS A 593 -49.53 -2.12 -15.68
N TYR A 594 -48.71 -3.11 -15.23
CA TYR A 594 -47.49 -3.49 -15.87
C TYR A 594 -47.37 -5.02 -16.00
N PRO A 595 -48.40 -5.70 -16.55
CA PRO A 595 -48.41 -7.16 -16.63
C PRO A 595 -47.28 -7.71 -17.49
N GLY A 596 -46.85 -6.99 -18.53
CA GLY A 596 -45.73 -7.40 -19.37
C GLY A 596 -44.38 -7.34 -18.65
N ALA A 597 -44.12 -6.26 -17.94
CA ALA A 597 -42.94 -6.13 -17.12
C ALA A 597 -42.94 -7.16 -15.98
N LEU A 598 -44.09 -7.39 -15.32
CA LEU A 598 -44.19 -8.40 -14.27
C LEU A 598 -43.91 -9.80 -14.79
N LYS A 599 -44.47 -10.19 -15.93
CA LYS A 599 -44.22 -11.50 -16.58
C LYS A 599 -42.71 -11.66 -16.82
N TYR A 600 -42.07 -10.69 -17.43
CA TYR A 600 -40.63 -10.69 -17.67
C TYR A 600 -39.81 -10.88 -16.38
N LEU A 601 -40.12 -10.14 -15.31
CA LEU A 601 -39.44 -10.25 -14.04
C LEU A 601 -39.66 -11.61 -13.36
N LEU A 602 -40.89 -12.20 -13.47
CA LEU A 602 -41.18 -13.52 -12.94
C LEU A 602 -40.45 -14.61 -13.69
N ASP A 603 -40.38 -14.56 -15.02
CA ASP A 603 -39.63 -15.51 -15.83
C ASP A 603 -38.10 -15.43 -15.54
N CYS A 604 -37.65 -14.28 -15.03
CA CYS A 604 -36.28 -14.06 -14.59
C CYS A 604 -36.07 -14.27 -13.08
N TYR A 605 -37.02 -14.85 -12.34
CA TYR A 605 -36.97 -14.95 -10.87
C TYR A 605 -35.67 -15.59 -10.35
N ASP A 606 -35.22 -16.69 -10.95
CA ASP A 606 -34.00 -17.39 -10.54
C ASP A 606 -32.73 -16.53 -10.60
N ARG A 607 -32.74 -15.50 -11.48
CA ARG A 607 -31.63 -14.53 -11.62
C ARG A 607 -31.76 -13.38 -10.62
N LEU A 608 -32.96 -13.11 -10.13
CA LEU A 608 -33.31 -11.96 -9.30
C LEU A 608 -33.51 -12.29 -7.84
N VAL A 609 -33.64 -13.55 -7.47
CA VAL A 609 -33.95 -13.97 -6.10
C VAL A 609 -32.95 -13.41 -5.08
N PRO A 610 -33.42 -12.73 -4.02
CA PRO A 610 -32.56 -12.24 -2.94
C PRO A 610 -31.98 -13.37 -2.07
N ARG A 611 -30.77 -13.15 -1.53
CA ARG A 611 -30.10 -14.12 -0.62
C ARG A 611 -30.95 -14.50 0.59
N CYS A 612 -31.67 -13.53 1.16
CA CYS A 612 -32.53 -13.73 2.33
C CYS A 612 -33.72 -14.66 2.06
N LEU A 613 -34.09 -14.85 0.78
CA LEU A 613 -35.18 -15.73 0.35
C LEU A 613 -34.69 -17.06 -0.23
N ASN A 614 -33.39 -17.27 -0.36
CA ASN A 614 -32.80 -18.43 -1.04
C ASN A 614 -31.52 -18.94 -0.35
N ASN A 615 -31.62 -19.26 0.94
CA ASN A 615 -30.56 -19.90 1.74
C ASN A 615 -29.17 -19.26 1.57
N GLY A 616 -29.11 -17.94 1.51
CA GLY A 616 -27.84 -17.20 1.37
C GLY A 616 -27.31 -17.09 -0.07
N VAL A 617 -27.97 -17.67 -1.05
CA VAL A 617 -27.59 -17.61 -2.47
C VAL A 617 -28.49 -16.63 -3.22
N GLY A 618 -27.90 -15.71 -3.98
CA GLY A 618 -28.65 -14.73 -4.77
C GLY A 618 -28.14 -13.30 -4.64
N ARG A 619 -29.01 -12.32 -4.94
CA ARG A 619 -28.71 -10.90 -4.90
C ARG A 619 -28.60 -10.38 -3.46
N ASP A 620 -27.74 -9.40 -3.26
CA ASP A 620 -27.66 -8.66 -2.00
C ASP A 620 -28.76 -7.59 -1.97
N VAL A 621 -29.93 -7.98 -1.49
CA VAL A 621 -31.10 -7.14 -1.32
C VAL A 621 -31.58 -7.27 0.13
N PRO A 622 -31.15 -6.38 1.02
CA PRO A 622 -31.56 -6.41 2.42
C PRO A 622 -33.10 -6.27 2.54
N ASP A 623 -33.67 -6.93 3.52
CA ASP A 623 -35.09 -6.84 3.89
C ASP A 623 -36.07 -7.12 2.73
N ALA A 624 -35.72 -7.95 1.76
CA ALA A 624 -36.63 -8.40 0.72
C ALA A 624 -37.56 -9.48 1.29
N THR A 625 -38.83 -9.40 0.84
CA THR A 625 -39.88 -10.41 1.10
C THR A 625 -40.31 -11.06 -0.20
N THR A 626 -41.17 -12.08 -0.10
CA THR A 626 -41.81 -12.72 -1.25
C THR A 626 -42.61 -11.76 -2.16
N ASP A 627 -43.03 -10.64 -1.62
CA ASP A 627 -43.81 -9.63 -2.37
C ASP A 627 -42.95 -8.45 -2.86
N THR A 628 -41.64 -8.40 -2.42
CA THR A 628 -40.75 -7.28 -2.74
C THR A 628 -39.43 -7.73 -3.35
N TRP A 629 -39.31 -8.99 -3.77
CA TRP A 629 -38.11 -9.61 -4.31
C TRP A 629 -37.50 -8.87 -5.52
N TYR A 630 -38.33 -8.18 -6.30
CA TYR A 630 -37.93 -7.42 -7.49
C TYR A 630 -37.44 -5.99 -7.18
N LYS A 631 -37.32 -5.60 -5.92
CA LYS A 631 -36.69 -4.31 -5.57
C LYS A 631 -35.17 -4.30 -5.86
N TYR A 632 -34.62 -3.11 -6.06
CA TYR A 632 -33.18 -2.94 -6.22
C TYR A 632 -32.43 -3.23 -4.91
N GLY A 633 -31.15 -3.57 -5.02
CA GLY A 633 -30.32 -3.91 -3.87
C GLY A 633 -30.06 -2.74 -2.94
N ARG A 634 -30.04 -1.52 -3.48
CA ARG A 634 -29.94 -0.28 -2.70
C ARG A 634 -30.93 0.74 -3.27
N THR A 635 -31.70 1.33 -2.39
CA THR A 635 -32.78 2.26 -2.73
C THR A 635 -32.43 3.73 -2.45
N GLN A 636 -31.17 4.01 -2.18
CA GLN A 636 -30.68 5.37 -1.93
C GLN A 636 -30.84 6.23 -3.19
N ALA A 637 -31.28 7.47 -3.00
CA ALA A 637 -31.39 8.50 -4.03
C ALA A 637 -32.31 8.19 -5.23
N LEU A 638 -33.26 7.25 -5.14
CA LEU A 638 -34.19 6.94 -6.26
C LEU A 638 -34.94 8.16 -6.73
N THR A 639 -35.45 9.01 -5.83
CA THR A 639 -36.16 10.23 -6.14
C THR A 639 -35.31 11.32 -6.76
N ALA A 640 -34.02 11.33 -6.48
CA ALA A 640 -33.09 12.33 -7.01
C ALA A 640 -32.86 12.21 -8.53
N PHE A 641 -33.26 11.07 -9.13
CA PHE A 641 -33.12 10.84 -10.56
C PHE A 641 -34.34 11.23 -11.38
N ILE A 642 -35.49 11.46 -10.76
CA ILE A 642 -36.77 11.60 -11.46
C ILE A 642 -36.96 13.05 -11.87
N ASN A 643 -37.20 13.27 -13.18
CA ASN A 643 -37.52 14.58 -13.80
C ASN A 643 -36.47 15.67 -13.44
N THR A 644 -35.20 15.32 -13.42
CA THR A 644 -34.16 16.25 -12.96
C THR A 644 -32.97 16.25 -13.93
N ALA A 645 -32.75 17.38 -14.58
CA ALA A 645 -31.50 17.61 -15.33
C ALA A 645 -30.30 17.49 -14.37
N LYS A 646 -29.20 16.89 -14.82
CA LYS A 646 -28.03 16.61 -13.97
C LYS A 646 -26.72 16.57 -14.74
N LEU A 647 -25.63 16.74 -14.02
CA LEU A 647 -24.31 16.41 -14.49
C LEU A 647 -23.96 15.01 -14.03
N ILE A 648 -23.52 14.18 -14.96
CA ILE A 648 -23.00 12.84 -14.68
C ILE A 648 -21.49 12.94 -14.51
N VAL A 649 -20.98 12.46 -13.38
CA VAL A 649 -19.59 12.52 -13.01
C VAL A 649 -19.00 11.13 -12.97
N ARG A 650 -17.90 10.91 -13.69
CA ARG A 650 -17.14 9.68 -13.59
C ARG A 650 -16.26 9.71 -12.34
N ILE A 651 -16.50 8.75 -11.42
CA ILE A 651 -15.85 8.76 -10.10
C ILE A 651 -14.34 8.57 -10.20
N LEU A 652 -13.87 7.70 -11.08
CA LEU A 652 -12.44 7.42 -11.25
C LEU A 652 -12.05 7.45 -12.72
N SER A 653 -11.22 8.41 -13.13
CA SER A 653 -10.76 8.56 -14.53
C SER A 653 -9.49 9.40 -14.59
N LYS A 654 -8.71 9.25 -15.68
CA LYS A 654 -7.58 10.14 -15.97
C LYS A 654 -8.06 11.55 -16.26
N GLU A 655 -8.93 11.65 -17.25
CA GLU A 655 -9.53 12.92 -17.62
C GLU A 655 -10.85 13.14 -16.88
N PRO A 656 -11.13 14.37 -16.44
CA PRO A 656 -12.39 14.71 -15.81
C PRO A 656 -13.58 14.55 -16.78
N MET A 657 -14.69 14.04 -16.25
CA MET A 657 -15.94 13.96 -16.99
C MET A 657 -17.06 14.50 -16.11
N TYR A 658 -17.63 15.63 -16.55
CA TYR A 658 -18.79 16.29 -15.94
C TYR A 658 -19.83 16.51 -17.03
N ALA A 659 -20.39 15.41 -17.56
CA ALA A 659 -21.23 15.46 -18.75
C ALA A 659 -22.69 15.81 -18.43
N TYR A 660 -23.35 16.59 -19.29
CA TYR A 660 -24.72 17.04 -19.09
C TYR A 660 -25.73 15.98 -19.56
N ASP A 661 -26.68 15.64 -18.70
CA ASP A 661 -27.81 14.76 -18.96
C ASP A 661 -29.10 15.61 -19.11
N LYS A 662 -29.66 15.60 -20.34
CA LYS A 662 -30.92 16.26 -20.65
C LYS A 662 -32.09 15.28 -20.69
N ASP A 663 -31.85 13.97 -20.72
CA ASP A 663 -32.84 12.93 -21.02
C ASP A 663 -33.36 12.23 -19.75
N ASP A 664 -33.09 12.77 -18.57
CA ASP A 664 -33.52 12.23 -17.28
C ASP A 664 -33.09 10.75 -17.05
N MET A 665 -31.83 10.47 -17.36
CA MET A 665 -31.30 9.13 -17.27
C MET A 665 -31.06 8.66 -15.83
N LEU A 666 -31.42 7.43 -15.54
CA LEU A 666 -30.93 6.73 -14.36
C LEU A 666 -29.45 6.30 -14.60
N ILE A 667 -28.65 6.37 -13.56
CA ILE A 667 -27.20 6.15 -13.69
C ILE A 667 -26.81 4.91 -12.89
N ALA A 668 -26.02 4.02 -13.49
CA ALA A 668 -25.45 2.87 -12.79
C ALA A 668 -24.44 3.29 -11.73
N SER A 669 -24.58 2.80 -10.51
CA SER A 669 -23.53 2.85 -9.50
C SER A 669 -22.58 1.66 -9.70
N GLY A 670 -21.30 1.93 -9.85
CA GLY A 670 -20.26 0.89 -10.05
C GLY A 670 -19.19 0.88 -8.97
N GLY A 671 -19.52 1.18 -7.73
CA GLY A 671 -18.53 1.26 -6.64
C GLY A 671 -17.50 2.36 -6.90
N THR A 672 -16.20 2.05 -6.76
CA THR A 672 -15.10 3.02 -6.95
C THR A 672 -14.89 3.44 -8.41
N ALA A 673 -15.34 2.64 -9.36
CA ALA A 673 -15.16 2.89 -10.81
C ALA A 673 -16.46 3.32 -11.52
N GLY A 674 -17.53 3.63 -10.78
CA GLY A 674 -18.83 3.99 -11.32
C GLY A 674 -19.03 5.48 -11.57
N TYR A 675 -20.29 5.87 -11.50
CA TYR A 675 -20.73 7.24 -11.73
C TYR A 675 -21.50 7.79 -10.55
N CYS A 676 -21.47 9.11 -10.37
CA CYS A 676 -22.36 9.85 -9.49
C CYS A 676 -22.97 11.02 -10.26
N ALA A 677 -23.92 11.70 -9.65
CA ALA A 677 -24.64 12.79 -10.28
C ALA A 677 -24.68 14.04 -9.41
N ILE A 678 -24.82 15.18 -10.07
CA ILE A 678 -25.01 16.48 -9.48
C ILE A 678 -26.27 17.09 -10.09
N SER A 679 -27.24 17.49 -9.27
CA SER A 679 -28.44 18.20 -9.69
C SER A 679 -28.62 19.51 -8.93
N GLU A 680 -29.47 20.38 -9.44
CA GLU A 680 -29.84 21.62 -8.79
C GLU A 680 -30.58 21.37 -7.48
N LEU A 681 -30.51 22.30 -6.53
CA LEU A 681 -31.35 22.31 -5.35
C LEU A 681 -32.77 22.77 -5.74
N GLU A 682 -33.77 22.49 -4.89
CA GLU A 682 -35.15 22.99 -5.07
C GLU A 682 -35.14 24.52 -5.16
N ASP A 683 -34.38 25.19 -4.28
CA ASP A 683 -34.17 26.63 -4.34
C ASP A 683 -32.92 26.90 -5.23
N LYS A 684 -33.13 26.81 -6.54
CA LYS A 684 -32.07 26.98 -7.54
C LYS A 684 -31.39 28.33 -7.44
N GLU A 685 -30.13 28.33 -7.05
CA GLU A 685 -29.26 29.53 -7.00
C GLU A 685 -28.35 29.61 -8.23
N TYR A 686 -27.88 28.45 -8.74
CA TYR A 686 -26.92 28.32 -9.85
C TYR A 686 -27.40 27.33 -10.90
N ASP A 687 -27.23 27.67 -12.19
CA ASP A 687 -27.43 26.77 -13.31
C ASP A 687 -26.33 25.68 -13.35
N LEU A 688 -26.69 24.48 -13.81
CA LEU A 688 -25.73 23.36 -13.97
C LEU A 688 -24.56 23.71 -14.90
N GLU A 689 -24.78 24.58 -15.87
CA GLU A 689 -23.76 25.08 -16.79
C GLU A 689 -22.64 25.82 -16.03
N TYR A 690 -22.99 26.63 -15.03
CA TYR A 690 -22.02 27.32 -14.20
C TYR A 690 -21.28 26.34 -13.28
N ILE A 691 -22.00 25.40 -12.67
CA ILE A 691 -21.44 24.33 -11.84
C ILE A 691 -20.47 23.47 -12.65
N GLN A 692 -20.83 23.12 -13.88
CA GLN A 692 -19.96 22.37 -14.79
C GLN A 692 -18.67 23.14 -15.11
N ALA A 693 -18.78 24.43 -15.40
CA ALA A 693 -17.62 25.30 -15.62
C ALA A 693 -16.70 25.39 -14.40
N TRP A 694 -17.28 25.48 -13.19
CA TRP A 694 -16.53 25.42 -11.93
C TRP A 694 -15.76 24.10 -11.76
N LEU A 695 -16.45 22.98 -11.99
CA LEU A 695 -15.87 21.64 -11.90
C LEU A 695 -14.80 21.41 -12.96
N ALA A 696 -14.93 21.98 -14.16
CA ALA A 696 -14.01 21.85 -15.26
C ALA A 696 -12.73 22.71 -15.11
N HIS A 697 -12.68 23.57 -14.11
CA HIS A 697 -11.52 24.46 -13.91
C HIS A 697 -10.30 23.65 -13.42
N PRO A 698 -9.07 23.93 -13.90
CA PRO A 698 -7.86 23.24 -13.47
C PRO A 698 -7.61 23.23 -11.95
N TYR A 699 -8.05 24.26 -11.22
CA TYR A 699 -7.95 24.33 -9.77
C TYR A 699 -8.82 23.27 -9.07
N THR A 700 -9.96 22.96 -9.61
CA THR A 700 -10.82 21.86 -9.12
C THR A 700 -10.13 20.52 -9.26
N GLU A 701 -9.49 20.27 -10.39
CA GLU A 701 -8.72 19.03 -10.60
C GLU A 701 -7.54 18.91 -9.65
N LYS A 702 -6.76 19.99 -9.48
CA LYS A 702 -5.68 20.04 -8.48
C LYS A 702 -6.22 19.78 -7.06
N TYR A 703 -7.39 20.32 -6.72
CA TYR A 703 -8.02 20.07 -5.42
C TYR A 703 -8.32 18.57 -5.24
N PHE A 704 -8.88 17.90 -6.24
CA PHE A 704 -9.15 16.48 -6.17
C PHE A 704 -7.88 15.63 -6.09
N GLN A 705 -6.85 15.95 -6.83
CA GLN A 705 -5.54 15.30 -6.75
C GLN A 705 -4.94 15.44 -5.35
N MET A 706 -5.03 16.63 -4.76
CA MET A 706 -4.53 16.91 -3.41
C MET A 706 -5.33 16.18 -2.33
N GLN A 707 -6.68 16.13 -2.43
CA GLN A 707 -7.56 15.56 -1.40
C GLN A 707 -7.90 14.08 -1.61
N GLY A 708 -7.85 13.58 -2.84
CA GLY A 708 -8.16 12.21 -3.20
C GLY A 708 -7.01 11.26 -2.91
N SER A 709 -7.29 9.95 -2.92
CA SER A 709 -6.24 8.92 -2.91
C SER A 709 -5.54 8.89 -4.25
N ASP A 710 -4.25 8.58 -4.23
CA ASP A 710 -3.47 8.35 -5.44
C ASP A 710 -3.86 6.99 -6.05
N PHE A 711 -3.97 6.95 -7.38
CA PHE A 711 -4.27 5.75 -8.15
C PHE A 711 -3.26 5.60 -9.28
N GLU A 712 -2.97 4.36 -9.64
CA GLU A 712 -2.07 4.03 -10.74
C GLU A 712 -2.38 4.77 -12.03
N ASN A 713 -1.33 5.06 -12.77
CA ASN A 713 -1.43 5.61 -14.13
C ASN A 713 -2.13 6.97 -14.23
N GLY A 714 -2.11 7.79 -13.18
CA GLY A 714 -2.64 9.16 -13.19
C GLY A 714 -4.18 9.23 -13.14
N PHE A 715 -4.84 8.23 -12.55
CA PHE A 715 -6.28 8.30 -12.29
C PHE A 715 -6.55 9.19 -11.06
N THR A 716 -7.56 10.05 -11.18
CA THR A 716 -8.04 10.92 -10.09
C THR A 716 -9.43 10.50 -9.64
N ALA A 717 -9.64 10.41 -8.33
CA ALA A 717 -10.95 10.14 -7.73
C ALA A 717 -11.79 11.42 -7.60
N ARG A 718 -13.05 11.36 -8.04
CA ARG A 718 -14.02 12.48 -8.00
C ARG A 718 -15.37 12.02 -7.40
N GLY A 719 -15.29 11.17 -6.36
CA GLY A 719 -16.47 10.60 -5.72
C GLY A 719 -17.28 11.60 -4.90
N THR A 720 -18.49 11.22 -4.53
CA THR A 720 -19.45 12.08 -3.80
C THR A 720 -18.87 12.69 -2.52
N PHE A 721 -18.00 11.99 -1.82
CA PHE A 721 -17.34 12.51 -0.61
C PHE A 721 -16.45 13.73 -0.90
N LEU A 722 -15.67 13.69 -1.97
CA LEU A 722 -14.79 14.79 -2.37
C LEU A 722 -15.58 15.95 -2.99
N LEU A 723 -16.54 15.63 -3.87
CA LEU A 723 -17.42 16.62 -4.47
C LEU A 723 -18.19 17.42 -3.43
N LYS A 724 -18.74 16.76 -2.39
CA LYS A 724 -19.47 17.43 -1.31
C LYS A 724 -18.64 18.44 -0.55
N LYS A 725 -17.33 18.24 -0.45
CA LYS A 725 -16.39 19.10 0.27
C LYS A 725 -15.69 20.13 -0.61
N LEU A 726 -15.84 20.04 -1.94
CA LEU A 726 -15.18 20.97 -2.86
C LEU A 726 -15.52 22.40 -2.49
N PRO A 727 -14.52 23.29 -2.30
CA PRO A 727 -14.77 24.70 -2.04
C PRO A 727 -15.47 25.38 -3.21
N PHE A 728 -16.55 26.10 -2.93
CA PHE A 728 -17.33 26.85 -3.90
C PHE A 728 -17.48 28.29 -3.42
N ILE A 729 -17.08 29.27 -4.24
CA ILE A 729 -17.22 30.69 -3.93
C ILE A 729 -18.56 31.17 -4.46
N LYS A 730 -19.45 31.57 -3.55
CA LYS A 730 -20.73 32.17 -3.93
C LYS A 730 -20.52 33.56 -4.51
N LEU A 731 -21.23 33.86 -5.59
CA LEU A 731 -21.28 35.17 -6.21
C LEU A 731 -22.38 36.03 -5.58
N ASN A 732 -22.13 37.33 -5.46
CA ASN A 732 -23.14 38.30 -5.08
C ASN A 732 -23.90 38.80 -6.33
N PHE A 733 -25.06 38.25 -6.61
CA PHE A 733 -25.86 38.64 -7.78
C PHE A 733 -26.42 40.08 -7.74
N SER A 734 -26.32 40.78 -6.62
CA SER A 734 -26.61 42.23 -6.56
C SER A 734 -25.46 43.07 -7.12
N ASP A 735 -24.25 42.48 -7.26
CA ASP A 735 -23.13 43.10 -7.96
C ASP A 735 -23.24 42.86 -9.46
N ALA A 736 -23.39 43.93 -10.23
CA ALA A 736 -23.55 43.85 -11.68
C ALA A 736 -22.36 43.17 -12.40
N LYS A 737 -21.13 43.28 -11.90
CA LYS A 737 -19.96 42.64 -12.48
C LYS A 737 -19.98 41.14 -12.26
N GLN A 738 -20.28 40.72 -11.05
CA GLN A 738 -20.37 39.29 -10.69
C GLN A 738 -21.54 38.63 -11.40
N LYS A 739 -22.69 39.30 -11.49
CA LYS A 739 -23.84 38.81 -12.25
C LYS A 739 -23.53 38.65 -13.75
N LYS A 740 -22.87 39.66 -14.35
CA LYS A 740 -22.44 39.57 -15.74
C LYS A 740 -21.46 38.42 -15.98
N LEU A 741 -20.49 38.22 -15.10
CA LEU A 741 -19.54 37.08 -15.19
C LEU A 741 -20.30 35.76 -15.17
N TYR A 742 -21.23 35.58 -14.25
CA TYR A 742 -22.08 34.41 -14.16
C TYR A 742 -22.84 34.15 -15.48
N ASP A 743 -23.52 35.16 -16.00
CA ASP A 743 -24.32 35.07 -17.24
C ASP A 743 -23.41 34.73 -18.44
N ASP A 744 -22.21 35.33 -18.52
CA ASP A 744 -21.23 35.06 -19.57
C ASP A 744 -20.74 33.61 -19.53
N VAL A 745 -20.46 33.05 -18.34
CA VAL A 745 -20.06 31.64 -18.16
C VAL A 745 -21.17 30.70 -18.61
N VAL A 746 -22.41 30.93 -18.17
CA VAL A 746 -23.56 30.12 -18.55
C VAL A 746 -23.78 30.12 -20.07
N LEU A 747 -23.79 31.33 -20.69
CA LEU A 747 -23.97 31.48 -22.12
C LEU A 747 -22.87 30.77 -22.93
N LYS A 748 -21.60 30.91 -22.52
CA LYS A 748 -20.47 30.24 -23.14
C LYS A 748 -20.53 28.73 -23.02
N THR A 749 -20.93 28.19 -21.89
CA THR A 749 -21.14 26.76 -21.69
C THR A 749 -22.22 26.21 -22.59
N ARG A 750 -23.35 26.89 -22.71
CA ARG A 750 -24.45 26.52 -23.66
C ARG A 750 -23.97 26.57 -25.12
N LYS A 751 -23.10 27.55 -25.47
CA LYS A 751 -22.47 27.59 -26.79
C LYS A 751 -21.59 26.36 -27.08
N ILE A 752 -20.86 25.85 -26.07
CA ILE A 752 -20.09 24.60 -26.23
C ILE A 752 -21.05 23.43 -26.53
N TYR A 753 -22.20 23.33 -25.87
CA TYR A 753 -23.16 22.27 -26.18
C TYR A 753 -23.63 22.32 -27.62
N ALA A 754 -23.99 23.52 -28.11
CA ALA A 754 -24.37 23.70 -29.50
C ALA A 754 -23.30 23.34 -30.50
N LEU A 755 -22.02 23.64 -30.19
CA LEU A 755 -20.85 23.23 -31.02
C LEU A 755 -20.70 21.72 -31.02
N ASN A 756 -20.86 21.05 -29.90
CA ASN A 756 -20.79 19.58 -29.82
C ASN A 756 -21.89 18.91 -30.65
N GLU A 757 -23.14 19.44 -30.62
CA GLU A 757 -24.22 18.94 -31.48
C GLU A 757 -23.94 19.16 -32.96
N GLN A 758 -23.33 20.31 -33.34
CA GLN A 758 -22.96 20.58 -34.72
C GLN A 758 -21.85 19.62 -35.21
N MET A 759 -20.87 19.28 -34.35
CA MET A 759 -19.81 18.33 -34.68
C MET A 759 -20.36 16.91 -34.93
N ILE A 760 -21.35 16.48 -34.17
CA ILE A 760 -22.03 15.18 -34.38
C ILE A 760 -22.75 15.14 -35.75
N LYS A 761 -23.39 16.24 -36.14
CA LYS A 761 -24.15 16.34 -37.40
C LYS A 761 -23.30 16.51 -38.66
N ARG A 762 -22.01 16.84 -38.51
CA ARG A 762 -21.07 17.09 -39.62
C ARG A 762 -19.94 16.08 -39.60
N PRO A 763 -19.97 15.08 -40.49
CA PRO A 763 -18.96 14.01 -40.49
C PRO A 763 -17.61 14.40 -41.13
N ASP A 764 -17.49 15.60 -41.79
CA ASP A 764 -16.26 15.99 -42.41
C ASP A 764 -15.18 16.48 -41.41
N ARG A 765 -13.98 15.96 -41.51
CA ARG A 765 -12.86 16.25 -40.60
C ARG A 765 -12.43 17.72 -40.56
N ALA A 766 -12.59 18.46 -41.64
CA ALA A 766 -12.18 19.85 -41.72
C ALA A 766 -13.11 20.75 -40.91
N SER A 767 -14.42 20.60 -41.10
CA SER A 767 -15.42 21.31 -40.31
C SER A 767 -15.33 21.00 -38.84
N VAL A 768 -15.16 19.72 -38.48
CA VAL A 768 -14.99 19.31 -37.07
C VAL A 768 -13.77 19.99 -36.41
N ARG A 769 -12.62 20.06 -37.12
CA ARG A 769 -11.43 20.78 -36.61
C ARG A 769 -11.66 22.27 -36.35
N VAL A 770 -12.45 22.92 -37.18
CA VAL A 770 -12.78 24.36 -36.96
C VAL A 770 -13.64 24.53 -35.73
N LEU A 771 -14.68 23.68 -35.59
CA LEU A 771 -15.57 23.70 -34.42
C LEU A 771 -14.82 23.35 -33.13
N GLU A 772 -13.88 22.40 -33.17
CA GLU A 772 -13.02 22.08 -32.02
C GLU A 772 -12.11 23.25 -31.61
N LYS A 773 -11.53 23.98 -32.56
CA LYS A 773 -10.74 25.19 -32.25
C LYS A 773 -11.60 26.25 -31.57
N GLU A 774 -12.80 26.50 -32.07
CA GLU A 774 -13.71 27.46 -31.44
C GLU A 774 -14.13 27.00 -30.05
N LYS A 775 -14.48 25.72 -29.89
CA LYS A 775 -14.79 25.11 -28.59
C LYS A 775 -13.65 25.33 -27.60
N ASN A 776 -12.40 25.01 -27.99
CA ASN A 776 -11.25 25.14 -27.10
C ASN A 776 -10.97 26.59 -26.72
N ARG A 777 -11.18 27.55 -27.63
CA ARG A 777 -11.13 28.98 -27.31
C ARG A 777 -12.13 29.36 -26.24
N ILE A 778 -13.35 28.92 -26.36
CA ILE A 778 -14.41 29.22 -25.38
C ILE A 778 -14.09 28.57 -24.03
N ILE A 779 -13.55 27.36 -24.00
CA ILE A 779 -13.11 26.69 -22.76
C ILE A 779 -12.08 27.53 -22.03
N VAL A 780 -11.07 28.07 -22.74
CA VAL A 780 -10.04 28.95 -22.15
C VAL A 780 -10.66 30.23 -21.57
N GLU A 781 -11.62 30.84 -22.30
CA GLU A 781 -12.32 32.03 -21.83
C GLU A 781 -13.13 31.72 -20.54
N ILE A 782 -13.82 30.56 -20.46
CA ILE A 782 -14.53 30.12 -19.24
C ILE A 782 -13.54 29.91 -18.09
N GLN A 783 -12.41 29.26 -18.34
CA GLN A 783 -11.39 29.05 -17.33
C GLN A 783 -10.81 30.35 -16.79
N ASP A 784 -10.59 31.36 -17.62
CA ASP A 784 -10.17 32.69 -17.17
C ASP A 784 -11.24 33.35 -16.26
N LEU A 785 -12.51 33.30 -16.67
CA LEU A 785 -13.60 33.87 -15.87
C LEU A 785 -13.73 33.18 -14.51
N ILE A 786 -13.74 31.84 -14.47
CA ILE A 786 -13.78 31.09 -13.21
C ILE A 786 -12.49 31.32 -12.40
N GLY A 787 -11.34 31.40 -13.06
CA GLY A 787 -10.05 31.72 -12.43
C GLY A 787 -10.07 33.08 -11.70
N LYS A 788 -10.75 34.10 -12.25
CA LYS A 788 -10.93 35.40 -11.56
C LYS A 788 -11.76 35.25 -10.27
N VAL A 789 -12.77 34.36 -10.27
CA VAL A 789 -13.54 34.08 -9.06
C VAL A 789 -12.64 33.44 -7.99
N TYR A 790 -11.84 32.44 -8.37
CA TYR A 790 -10.89 31.79 -7.45
C TYR A 790 -9.86 32.79 -6.87
N ARG A 791 -9.32 33.68 -7.69
CA ARG A 791 -8.34 34.68 -7.28
C ARG A 791 -8.97 35.94 -6.65
N GLN A 792 -10.32 35.98 -6.53
CA GLN A 792 -11.06 37.10 -5.94
C GLN A 792 -10.78 38.46 -6.64
N GLU A 793 -10.64 38.41 -7.95
CA GLU A 793 -10.36 39.57 -8.81
C GLU A 793 -11.62 40.28 -9.36
N ILE A 794 -12.78 40.01 -8.75
CA ILE A 794 -14.08 40.45 -9.24
C ILE A 794 -14.77 41.31 -8.18
#